data_e322ff4d17839f3693c768236c33e288
#
_entry.id   e322ff4d17839f3693c768236c33e288
#
_cell.length_a   1.000
_cell.length_b   1.000
_cell.length_c   1.000
_cell.angle_alpha   90.00
_cell.angle_beta   90.00
_cell.angle_gamma   90.00
#
_symmetry.space_group_name_H-M   'P 1'
#
loop_
_entity.id
_entity.type
_entity.pdbx_description
1 polymer ?
#
loop_
_entity_poly.entity_id
_entity_poly.type
_entity_poly.pdbx_seq_one_letter_code
_entity_poly.pdbx_strand_id
1 'polypeptide(L)'
;MSRAFLSTCCLTFCLLLASTVTGQRGRKSDMVAPTASADRLNVAATHASLASASWTSGLDLRSVGPTVMSGRVVDLDVNPDNPAEFVVAYATGGIWHTTDQGTSFEPLFDHGLMMFVGALAVDWEQKHIWAGTGEVNASRSSYAGVGVYFSEDWGTTWQHRGLEESHHIGRIVLDEGDGIYVAALGPLYTEGRPETQRGIYHSTDQGASWQLLLNGTEAGRPEAGAIDLIVDPNRTDHLYAALWDRTRRSWDFTEGGPGSGVFESEDGGASWVYLSSEEYGFPASENIGRMGLAYHAAADKLYIIVDNQNVKPEEEEDSEVADLKGEDFRGMTTAEFAALDSAALADFLEDNGFPEEADATSVFRRVADGELNPEALADFLGDANAAMFNPPIIGAEVYRWTGQSLQQGKTTASDSTGARWERTHEEGLDEVCYSYCYYFGLIAVDPSNEDRVVIGGVPLLESTDGGATWTSIAQDNVHVDHHHIWINPNNPQHVINGNDGGINVTLDGGDHWTSCNSPAVGQFYAVAVDDADPYRIYGGLQDNGTWRGPSGYEAGPRWHQTGDYPYDRLNGGDGMRIEVDTRDNETVYTGYQFGWYSRSNRQTGDRARLHPEHTLGETPLRWNWQTPIHLSRHHQDVLYMGSNRFHRSLDQGDNFETLSGDLTRGSKKGNVPFGTLTALHESPLRFGRLAVGSDDGLVHLSPDGGYTWEARTPPAPQAAPRRTLWVTEVLWSHHSADRLYVTFNGYRHDHFAPYLYASDDNGQTWSRLGDDGTVRSGLPMEPINALAESEDVEGLLFCGTDGGLYASLDGGFTWALAHPDLPRVPVHDLVIQERENELVIGTHGRSIWVLDLNPLIEGLTEAEATAPEALLLSMETPEDLTWREGWGERGYGWGEPWTPKVQLPAFIPSHGDYTIQLMDSAQTVLGQKDFKGLHRGWQNLSFSPKKTSGDGYLEPGAYTLGLMSSDGSTGRLEVSWSIVEEED
;
A
#
# COMPACT_ATOMS: atom_id res chain seq x y z
N MET A 1 -13.34 76.37 13.85
CA MET A 1 -14.22 75.30 14.29
C MET A 1 -14.37 74.19 13.20
N SER A 2 -13.45 74.00 12.26
CA SER A 2 -13.66 72.97 11.20
C SER A 2 -12.48 71.99 10.96
N ARG A 3 -11.60 71.86 11.97
CA ARG A 3 -10.52 70.85 11.91
C ARG A 3 -10.61 69.79 13.02
N ALA A 4 -11.53 69.88 13.95
CA ALA A 4 -11.70 68.96 15.06
C ALA A 4 -12.77 67.86 14.72
N PHE A 5 -13.67 68.06 13.77
CA PHE A 5 -14.74 67.12 13.43
C PHE A 5 -14.29 66.02 12.46
N LEU A 6 -13.27 66.24 11.62
CA LEU A 6 -12.74 65.24 10.73
C LEU A 6 -11.80 64.25 11.43
N SER A 7 -11.18 64.63 12.53
CA SER A 7 -10.26 63.77 13.26
C SER A 7 -11.00 62.72 14.14
N THR A 8 -12.21 63.02 14.59
CA THR A 8 -13.01 62.14 15.42
C THR A 8 -13.74 61.07 14.59
N CYS A 9 -14.17 61.40 13.37
CA CYS A 9 -14.77 60.41 12.47
C CYS A 9 -13.75 59.37 11.93
N CYS A 10 -12.52 59.79 11.64
CA CYS A 10 -11.48 58.83 11.22
C CYS A 10 -11.03 57.92 12.35
N LEU A 11 -10.98 58.36 13.60
CA LEU A 11 -10.62 57.49 14.73
C LEU A 11 -11.76 56.50 15.06
N THR A 12 -13.01 56.87 14.92
CA THR A 12 -14.16 56.00 15.16
C THR A 12 -14.31 54.94 14.05
N PHE A 13 -13.98 55.29 12.80
CA PHE A 13 -13.97 54.33 11.69
C PHE A 13 -12.79 53.40 11.73
N CYS A 14 -11.61 53.84 12.15
CA CYS A 14 -10.45 52.99 12.38
C CYS A 14 -10.60 52.07 13.63
N LEU A 15 -11.35 52.49 14.64
CA LEU A 15 -11.64 51.66 15.81
C LEU A 15 -12.77 50.65 15.54
N LEU A 16 -13.71 50.92 14.64
CA LEU A 16 -14.70 49.95 14.17
C LEU A 16 -14.14 48.92 13.18
N LEU A 17 -13.14 49.29 12.37
CA LEU A 17 -12.39 48.34 11.54
C LEU A 17 -11.38 47.51 12.34
N ALA A 18 -10.85 48.00 13.45
CA ALA A 18 -9.99 47.25 14.34
C ALA A 18 -10.77 46.28 15.25
N SER A 19 -12.06 46.50 15.52
CA SER A 19 -12.90 45.61 16.34
C SER A 19 -13.57 44.47 15.54
N THR A 20 -13.56 44.52 14.22
CA THR A 20 -14.05 43.43 13.35
C THR A 20 -12.92 42.48 12.91
N VAL A 21 -11.66 42.85 13.11
CA VAL A 21 -10.48 41.96 12.82
C VAL A 21 -10.01 41.18 14.06
N THR A 22 -10.51 41.47 15.26
CA THR A 22 -10.13 40.74 16.48
C THR A 22 -11.12 39.62 16.86
N GLY A 23 -12.12 39.30 16.03
CA GLY A 23 -13.12 38.25 16.26
C GLY A 23 -12.81 36.93 15.56
N GLN A 24 -11.87 36.87 14.63
CA GLN A 24 -11.34 35.66 14.03
C GLN A 24 -9.86 35.46 14.40
N ARG A 25 -9.59 35.23 15.69
CA ARG A 25 -8.54 34.28 15.98
C ARG A 25 -9.09 32.94 15.57
N GLY A 26 -8.93 32.65 14.27
CA GLY A 26 -9.12 31.31 13.72
C GLY A 26 -8.39 30.34 14.65
N ARG A 27 -9.05 29.30 15.08
CA ARG A 27 -8.36 28.09 15.48
C ARG A 27 -7.28 27.89 14.41
N LYS A 28 -6.00 28.02 14.77
CA LYS A 28 -4.92 27.51 13.92
C LYS A 28 -5.32 26.05 13.68
N SER A 29 -5.57 25.69 12.44
CA SER A 29 -5.84 24.31 12.11
C SER A 29 -4.70 23.49 12.71
N ASP A 30 -5.02 22.46 13.48
CA ASP A 30 -4.04 21.53 14.03
C ASP A 30 -3.42 20.65 12.93
N MET A 31 -3.45 21.07 11.67
CA MET A 31 -3.19 20.30 10.48
C MET A 31 -1.83 20.56 9.89
N VAL A 32 -1.20 19.47 9.42
CA VAL A 32 0.06 19.52 8.67
C VAL A 32 -0.21 20.15 7.31
N ALA A 33 0.67 21.03 6.84
CA ALA A 33 0.56 21.54 5.49
C ALA A 33 0.88 20.41 4.49
N PRO A 34 0.08 20.25 3.42
CA PRO A 34 0.38 19.31 2.36
C PRO A 34 1.74 19.59 1.73
N THR A 35 2.42 18.56 1.24
CA THR A 35 3.64 18.71 0.45
C THR A 35 3.27 19.24 -0.94
N ALA A 36 3.98 20.25 -1.42
CA ALA A 36 3.74 20.80 -2.75
C ALA A 36 4.08 19.78 -3.84
N SER A 37 3.30 19.72 -4.92
CA SER A 37 3.52 18.77 -6.03
C SER A 37 4.88 18.94 -6.69
N ALA A 38 5.41 20.16 -6.76
CA ALA A 38 6.75 20.41 -7.27
C ALA A 38 7.85 19.69 -6.47
N ASP A 39 7.69 19.60 -5.14
CA ASP A 39 8.64 18.87 -4.29
C ASP A 39 8.49 17.35 -4.51
N ARG A 40 7.26 16.85 -4.73
CA ARG A 40 6.99 15.46 -5.06
C ARG A 40 7.56 15.08 -6.44
N LEU A 41 7.42 15.91 -7.46
CA LEU A 41 8.00 15.68 -8.78
C LEU A 41 9.53 15.72 -8.76
N ASN A 42 10.14 16.50 -7.87
CA ASN A 42 11.59 16.57 -7.71
C ASN A 42 12.21 15.30 -7.09
N VAL A 43 11.41 14.41 -6.55
CA VAL A 43 11.86 13.13 -5.96
C VAL A 43 12.65 12.31 -6.98
N ALA A 44 12.28 12.31 -8.27
CA ALA A 44 13.03 11.61 -9.31
C ALA A 44 14.49 12.07 -9.41
N ALA A 45 14.74 13.38 -9.35
CA ALA A 45 16.10 13.93 -9.40
C ALA A 45 16.90 13.58 -8.12
N THR A 46 16.25 13.61 -6.96
CA THR A 46 16.87 13.20 -5.70
C THR A 46 17.22 11.72 -5.72
N HIS A 47 16.30 10.86 -6.17
CA HIS A 47 16.51 9.42 -6.30
C HIS A 47 17.69 9.11 -7.25
N ALA A 48 17.74 9.74 -8.43
CA ALA A 48 18.85 9.59 -9.38
C ALA A 48 20.19 10.01 -8.77
N SER A 49 20.21 11.07 -7.96
CA SER A 49 21.41 11.49 -7.23
C SER A 49 21.85 10.47 -6.19
N LEU A 50 20.90 9.91 -5.41
CA LEU A 50 21.18 8.87 -4.41
C LEU A 50 21.58 7.54 -5.06
N ALA A 51 21.04 7.21 -6.22
CA ALA A 51 21.45 6.06 -7.01
C ALA A 51 22.90 6.20 -7.50
N SER A 52 23.29 7.38 -7.97
CA SER A 52 24.67 7.64 -8.38
C SER A 52 25.68 7.60 -7.23
N ALA A 53 25.20 7.76 -6.00
CA ALA A 53 25.99 7.68 -4.77
C ALA A 53 25.93 6.28 -4.12
N SER A 54 25.16 5.35 -4.68
CA SER A 54 25.00 4.00 -4.15
C SER A 54 26.36 3.29 -4.04
N TRP A 55 26.58 2.68 -2.90
CA TRP A 55 27.77 1.86 -2.62
C TRP A 55 27.40 0.39 -2.43
N THR A 56 26.12 0.05 -2.57
CA THR A 56 25.53 -1.30 -2.46
C THR A 56 24.98 -1.84 -3.78
N SER A 57 25.12 -1.08 -4.88
CA SER A 57 24.54 -1.42 -6.19
C SER A 57 25.05 -2.72 -6.82
N GLY A 58 26.12 -3.30 -6.32
CA GLY A 58 26.67 -4.56 -6.82
C GLY A 58 26.41 -5.76 -5.88
N LEU A 59 25.71 -5.56 -4.79
CA LEU A 59 25.25 -6.65 -3.93
C LEU A 59 24.22 -7.51 -4.69
N ASP A 60 24.07 -8.77 -4.30
CA ASP A 60 23.05 -9.63 -4.90
C ASP A 60 21.68 -9.29 -4.35
N LEU A 61 20.75 -8.94 -5.24
CA LEU A 61 19.36 -8.63 -4.92
C LEU A 61 18.45 -9.59 -5.68
N ARG A 62 17.63 -10.36 -4.98
CA ARG A 62 16.71 -11.32 -5.58
C ARG A 62 15.28 -11.13 -5.11
N SER A 63 14.32 -11.32 -6.00
CA SER A 63 12.90 -11.42 -5.64
C SER A 63 12.57 -12.86 -5.24
N VAL A 64 12.04 -13.03 -4.05
CA VAL A 64 11.63 -14.35 -3.53
C VAL A 64 10.11 -14.56 -3.61
N GLY A 65 9.38 -13.62 -4.21
CA GLY A 65 7.91 -13.73 -4.33
C GLY A 65 7.17 -13.41 -3.02
N PRO A 66 6.01 -14.02 -2.79
CA PRO A 66 5.31 -15.00 -3.62
C PRO A 66 4.74 -14.41 -4.92
N THR A 67 4.46 -15.30 -5.89
CA THR A 67 3.66 -14.98 -7.08
C THR A 67 2.29 -15.66 -7.05
N VAL A 68 2.06 -16.59 -6.15
CA VAL A 68 0.79 -17.32 -5.97
C VAL A 68 -0.34 -16.41 -5.47
N MET A 69 0.02 -15.32 -4.78
CA MET A 69 -0.85 -14.24 -4.38
C MET A 69 -0.41 -12.98 -5.10
N SER A 70 -1.24 -12.50 -5.99
CA SER A 70 -1.02 -11.23 -6.67
C SER A 70 -1.53 -10.07 -5.81
N GLY A 71 -1.27 -8.83 -6.23
CA GLY A 71 -1.82 -7.64 -5.59
C GLY A 71 -3.06 -7.14 -6.31
N ARG A 72 -3.68 -6.10 -5.76
CA ARG A 72 -4.91 -5.50 -6.27
C ARG A 72 -4.76 -4.96 -7.69
N VAL A 73 -5.57 -5.50 -8.62
CA VAL A 73 -5.74 -4.97 -9.97
C VAL A 73 -6.73 -3.81 -9.92
N VAL A 74 -6.36 -2.65 -10.47
CA VAL A 74 -7.23 -1.45 -10.50
C VAL A 74 -7.80 -1.16 -11.87
N ASP A 75 -7.08 -1.51 -12.94
CA ASP A 75 -7.52 -1.29 -14.31
C ASP A 75 -6.80 -2.23 -15.29
N LEU A 76 -7.37 -2.48 -16.44
CA LEU A 76 -6.74 -3.22 -17.53
C LEU A 76 -7.25 -2.75 -18.89
N ASP A 77 -6.42 -2.89 -19.92
CA ASP A 77 -6.75 -2.56 -21.29
C ASP A 77 -6.33 -3.73 -22.21
N VAL A 78 -7.26 -4.19 -23.05
CA VAL A 78 -7.11 -5.39 -23.86
C VAL A 78 -6.99 -5.03 -25.34
N ASN A 79 -6.01 -5.61 -26.02
CA ASN A 79 -5.84 -5.43 -27.46
C ASN A 79 -7.09 -5.93 -28.23
N PRO A 80 -7.83 -5.04 -28.89
CA PRO A 80 -9.07 -5.42 -29.57
C PRO A 80 -8.87 -6.39 -30.74
N ASP A 81 -7.68 -6.38 -31.34
CA ASP A 81 -7.32 -7.27 -32.46
C ASP A 81 -6.76 -8.62 -31.99
N ASN A 82 -6.23 -8.68 -30.75
CA ASN A 82 -5.66 -9.87 -30.15
C ASN A 82 -5.96 -9.96 -28.64
N PRO A 83 -7.10 -10.50 -28.22
CA PRO A 83 -7.47 -10.55 -26.80
C PRO A 83 -6.58 -11.41 -25.88
N ALA A 84 -5.56 -12.09 -26.42
CA ALA A 84 -4.51 -12.72 -25.62
C ALA A 84 -3.42 -11.74 -25.15
N GLU A 85 -3.43 -10.53 -25.71
CA GLU A 85 -2.52 -9.43 -25.38
C GLU A 85 -3.28 -8.35 -24.60
N PHE A 86 -2.80 -8.03 -23.39
CA PHE A 86 -3.38 -6.98 -22.58
C PHE A 86 -2.36 -6.36 -21.61
N VAL A 87 -2.68 -5.17 -21.17
CA VAL A 87 -1.92 -4.43 -20.16
C VAL A 87 -2.75 -4.33 -18.90
N VAL A 88 -2.14 -4.57 -17.74
CA VAL A 88 -2.80 -4.53 -16.44
C VAL A 88 -2.09 -3.57 -15.50
N ALA A 89 -2.86 -2.78 -14.74
CA ALA A 89 -2.40 -1.87 -13.72
C ALA A 89 -2.76 -2.41 -12.32
N TYR A 90 -1.74 -2.50 -11.46
CA TYR A 90 -1.89 -2.82 -10.05
C TYR A 90 -1.82 -1.55 -9.20
N ALA A 91 -2.59 -1.50 -8.12
CA ALA A 91 -2.70 -0.33 -7.25
C ALA A 91 -1.34 0.23 -6.80
N THR A 92 -0.42 -0.66 -6.41
CA THR A 92 0.94 -0.32 -5.95
C THR A 92 2.03 -1.13 -6.65
N GLY A 93 1.66 -2.06 -7.53
CA GLY A 93 2.57 -2.96 -8.24
C GLY A 93 3.02 -2.48 -9.63
N GLY A 94 2.58 -1.29 -10.06
CA GLY A 94 2.88 -0.73 -11.39
C GLY A 94 2.05 -1.33 -12.52
N ILE A 95 2.59 -1.28 -13.73
CA ILE A 95 1.91 -1.70 -14.96
C ILE A 95 2.66 -2.88 -15.56
N TRP A 96 1.90 -3.89 -16.03
CA TRP A 96 2.43 -5.12 -16.59
C TRP A 96 1.77 -5.46 -17.91
N HIS A 97 2.50 -6.11 -18.80
CA HIS A 97 2.06 -6.51 -20.13
C HIS A 97 2.16 -8.03 -20.31
N THR A 98 1.17 -8.61 -20.93
CA THR A 98 1.16 -10.02 -21.38
C THR A 98 0.79 -10.13 -22.84
N THR A 99 1.36 -11.13 -23.55
CA THR A 99 1.03 -11.48 -24.92
C THR A 99 0.49 -12.90 -25.07
N ASP A 100 0.34 -13.61 -23.96
CA ASP A 100 0.04 -15.04 -23.90
C ASP A 100 -1.11 -15.36 -22.93
N GLN A 101 -2.09 -14.45 -22.87
CA GLN A 101 -3.31 -14.60 -22.07
C GLN A 101 -3.03 -14.72 -20.57
N GLY A 102 -2.02 -13.97 -20.06
CA GLY A 102 -1.69 -13.92 -18.64
C GLY A 102 -0.85 -15.09 -18.14
N THR A 103 -0.25 -15.89 -19.04
CA THR A 103 0.68 -16.96 -18.66
C THR A 103 2.00 -16.38 -18.16
N SER A 104 2.48 -15.33 -18.83
CA SER A 104 3.66 -14.56 -18.42
C SER A 104 3.42 -13.06 -18.55
N PHE A 105 4.18 -12.28 -17.78
CA PHE A 105 4.08 -10.83 -17.76
C PHE A 105 5.45 -10.16 -17.76
N GLU A 106 5.54 -9.00 -18.40
CA GLU A 106 6.69 -8.12 -18.36
C GLU A 106 6.32 -6.78 -17.73
N PRO A 107 7.13 -6.23 -16.79
CA PRO A 107 6.85 -4.94 -16.17
C PRO A 107 7.11 -3.80 -17.15
N LEU A 108 6.20 -2.81 -17.19
CA LEU A 108 6.31 -1.63 -18.05
C LEU A 108 6.55 -0.33 -17.26
N PHE A 109 6.44 -0.33 -15.92
CA PHE A 109 6.42 0.91 -15.13
C PHE A 109 7.52 0.99 -14.05
N ASP A 110 8.51 0.08 -14.06
CA ASP A 110 9.56 0.01 -13.02
C ASP A 110 10.44 1.25 -12.95
N HIS A 111 10.56 1.98 -14.05
CA HIS A 111 11.29 3.25 -14.16
C HIS A 111 10.39 4.48 -14.07
N GLY A 112 9.12 4.31 -13.71
CA GLY A 112 8.20 5.40 -13.41
C GLY A 112 8.61 6.19 -12.18
N LEU A 113 8.03 7.39 -11.98
CA LEU A 113 8.29 8.18 -10.77
C LEU A 113 7.78 7.48 -9.51
N MET A 114 6.71 6.72 -9.63
CA MET A 114 6.07 5.96 -8.56
C MET A 114 5.26 4.82 -9.14
N MET A 115 4.97 3.79 -8.34
CA MET A 115 4.27 2.59 -8.76
C MET A 115 2.74 2.63 -8.54
N PHE A 116 2.20 3.77 -8.08
CA PHE A 116 0.79 3.91 -7.70
C PHE A 116 -0.05 4.25 -8.92
N VAL A 117 -0.94 3.34 -9.31
CA VAL A 117 -1.79 3.50 -10.48
C VAL A 117 -3.26 3.50 -10.07
N GLY A 118 -4.06 4.36 -10.70
CA GLY A 118 -5.52 4.42 -10.53
C GLY A 118 -6.29 4.19 -11.82
N ALA A 119 -5.68 4.49 -12.97
CA ALA A 119 -6.29 4.30 -14.29
C ALA A 119 -5.25 4.05 -15.38
N LEU A 120 -5.66 3.33 -16.42
CA LEU A 120 -4.84 2.95 -17.56
C LEU A 120 -5.63 3.17 -18.87
N ALA A 121 -4.96 3.59 -19.94
CA ALA A 121 -5.50 3.52 -21.28
C ALA A 121 -4.39 3.26 -22.30
N VAL A 122 -4.63 2.44 -23.31
CA VAL A 122 -3.67 2.02 -24.32
C VAL A 122 -4.16 2.34 -25.73
N ASP A 123 -3.37 3.10 -26.47
CA ASP A 123 -3.51 3.18 -27.93
C ASP A 123 -2.73 2.02 -28.56
N TRP A 124 -3.44 0.96 -28.90
CA TRP A 124 -2.86 -0.28 -29.43
C TRP A 124 -2.29 -0.12 -30.84
N GLU A 125 -2.79 0.84 -31.62
CA GLU A 125 -2.30 1.10 -32.98
C GLU A 125 -0.93 1.80 -32.95
N GLN A 126 -0.81 2.81 -32.08
CA GLN A 126 0.42 3.60 -31.94
C GLN A 126 1.38 3.02 -30.89
N LYS A 127 0.91 2.08 -30.07
CA LYS A 127 1.61 1.52 -28.90
C LYS A 127 1.96 2.60 -27.87
N HIS A 128 1.03 3.50 -27.62
CA HIS A 128 1.13 4.52 -26.60
C HIS A 128 0.37 4.08 -25.33
N ILE A 129 0.95 4.37 -24.16
CA ILE A 129 0.37 4.02 -22.88
C ILE A 129 0.17 5.29 -22.04
N TRP A 130 -1.03 5.42 -21.49
CA TRP A 130 -1.38 6.45 -20.53
C TRP A 130 -1.60 5.84 -19.16
N ALA A 131 -0.95 6.41 -18.13
CA ALA A 131 -1.10 5.98 -16.75
C ALA A 131 -1.57 7.16 -15.87
N GLY A 132 -2.73 7.02 -15.29
CA GLY A 132 -3.24 7.90 -14.23
C GLY A 132 -2.72 7.42 -12.89
N THR A 133 -1.96 8.25 -12.18
CA THR A 133 -1.36 7.83 -10.92
C THR A 133 -2.24 8.10 -9.71
N GLY A 134 -2.04 7.31 -8.65
CA GLY A 134 -2.78 7.36 -7.40
C GLY A 134 -4.04 6.50 -7.38
N GLU A 135 -4.07 5.54 -6.49
CA GLU A 135 -5.17 4.59 -6.33
C GLU A 135 -6.46 5.28 -5.85
N VAL A 136 -7.59 4.99 -6.48
CA VAL A 136 -8.87 5.64 -6.22
C VAL A 136 -9.78 4.90 -5.24
N ASN A 137 -9.47 3.66 -4.87
CA ASN A 137 -10.34 2.81 -4.04
C ASN A 137 -10.50 3.31 -2.59
N ALA A 138 -9.72 4.32 -2.17
CA ALA A 138 -9.81 4.98 -0.87
C ALA A 138 -9.61 4.05 0.35
N SER A 139 -8.85 2.95 0.17
CA SER A 139 -8.48 2.05 1.27
C SER A 139 -7.58 2.74 2.31
N ARG A 140 -7.24 2.04 3.39
CA ARG A 140 -6.34 2.59 4.42
C ARG A 140 -4.91 2.78 3.93
N SER A 141 -4.53 2.07 2.86
CA SER A 141 -3.23 2.11 2.19
C SER A 141 -3.29 2.71 0.78
N SER A 142 -4.27 3.54 0.47
CA SER A 142 -4.33 4.24 -0.82
C SER A 142 -3.25 5.31 -0.91
N TYR A 143 -2.38 5.17 -1.90
CA TYR A 143 -1.28 6.08 -2.14
C TYR A 143 -1.64 7.18 -3.13
N ALA A 144 -1.21 8.40 -2.82
CA ALA A 144 -1.42 9.54 -3.69
C ALA A 144 -0.41 9.57 -4.84
N GLY A 145 -0.91 9.69 -6.07
CA GLY A 145 -0.14 9.92 -7.28
C GLY A 145 0.23 11.40 -7.50
N VAL A 146 0.78 11.70 -8.66
CA VAL A 146 1.17 13.03 -9.12
C VAL A 146 0.65 13.32 -10.54
N GLY A 147 -0.60 12.95 -10.82
CA GLY A 147 -1.27 13.20 -12.10
C GLY A 147 -1.03 12.12 -13.15
N VAL A 148 -0.87 12.52 -14.40
CA VAL A 148 -0.88 11.65 -15.58
C VAL A 148 0.52 11.49 -16.15
N TYR A 149 0.84 10.25 -16.57
CA TYR A 149 2.04 9.88 -17.30
C TYR A 149 1.70 9.31 -18.68
N PHE A 150 2.61 9.53 -19.61
CA PHE A 150 2.51 9.07 -20.98
C PHE A 150 3.80 8.40 -21.42
N SER A 151 3.70 7.27 -22.11
CA SER A 151 4.79 6.59 -22.81
C SER A 151 4.45 6.48 -24.27
N GLU A 152 5.39 6.92 -25.14
CA GLU A 152 5.32 6.79 -26.60
C GLU A 152 6.16 5.62 -27.13
N ASP A 153 6.84 4.88 -26.23
CA ASP A 153 7.80 3.83 -26.55
C ASP A 153 7.52 2.52 -25.79
N TRP A 154 6.23 2.24 -25.58
CA TRP A 154 5.74 1.00 -24.97
C TRP A 154 6.29 0.77 -23.55
N GLY A 155 6.26 1.82 -22.71
CA GLY A 155 6.67 1.74 -21.30
C GLY A 155 8.17 1.84 -21.04
N THR A 156 9.02 1.99 -22.09
CA THR A 156 10.46 2.11 -21.93
C THR A 156 10.83 3.44 -21.24
N THR A 157 10.16 4.53 -21.63
CA THR A 157 10.28 5.83 -20.97
C THR A 157 8.93 6.45 -20.69
N TRP A 158 8.86 7.26 -19.63
CA TRP A 158 7.63 7.88 -19.17
C TRP A 158 7.79 9.40 -19.01
N GLN A 159 6.80 10.16 -19.48
CA GLN A 159 6.75 11.60 -19.42
C GLN A 159 5.57 12.05 -18.58
N HIS A 160 5.81 12.90 -17.57
CA HIS A 160 4.74 13.53 -16.81
C HIS A 160 3.94 14.50 -17.69
N ARG A 161 2.63 14.43 -17.64
CA ARG A 161 1.69 15.17 -18.47
C ARG A 161 0.70 16.06 -17.70
N GLY A 162 1.07 16.47 -16.50
CA GLY A 162 0.26 17.40 -15.68
C GLY A 162 -0.76 16.73 -14.75
N LEU A 163 -1.67 17.51 -14.24
CA LEU A 163 -2.66 17.15 -13.22
C LEU A 163 -2.03 16.68 -11.90
N GLU A 164 -0.86 17.20 -11.57
CA GLU A 164 -0.04 16.81 -10.41
C GLU A 164 -0.70 17.06 -9.05
N GLU A 165 -1.67 17.96 -8.96
CA GLU A 165 -2.44 18.24 -7.75
C GLU A 165 -3.70 17.36 -7.65
N SER A 166 -3.96 16.48 -8.62
CA SER A 166 -5.09 15.56 -8.57
C SER A 166 -4.95 14.51 -7.49
N HIS A 167 -3.77 14.00 -7.26
CA HIS A 167 -3.43 12.89 -6.37
C HIS A 167 -4.04 11.54 -6.74
N HIS A 168 -5.23 11.50 -7.35
CA HIS A 168 -5.90 10.26 -7.73
C HIS A 168 -6.62 10.44 -9.06
N ILE A 169 -6.30 9.58 -10.02
CA ILE A 169 -6.93 9.55 -11.34
C ILE A 169 -7.83 8.31 -11.42
N GLY A 170 -9.14 8.53 -11.62
CA GLY A 170 -10.16 7.48 -11.60
C GLY A 170 -10.40 6.80 -12.94
N ARG A 171 -10.28 7.55 -14.04
CA ARG A 171 -10.48 7.02 -15.39
C ARG A 171 -9.69 7.82 -16.40
N ILE A 172 -9.18 7.13 -17.43
CA ILE A 172 -8.64 7.73 -18.64
C ILE A 172 -9.39 7.15 -19.82
N VAL A 173 -9.84 8.02 -20.75
CA VAL A 173 -10.52 7.61 -21.97
C VAL A 173 -9.86 8.31 -23.14
N LEU A 174 -9.43 7.55 -24.14
CA LEU A 174 -8.88 8.10 -25.37
C LEU A 174 -9.98 8.72 -26.23
N ASP A 175 -9.70 9.89 -26.80
CA ASP A 175 -10.55 10.61 -27.75
C ASP A 175 -9.94 10.50 -29.16
N GLU A 176 -10.59 11.04 -30.15
CA GLU A 176 -10.10 11.02 -31.53
C GLU A 176 -8.75 11.73 -31.68
N GLY A 177 -7.83 11.14 -32.41
CA GLY A 177 -6.48 11.68 -32.65
C GLY A 177 -5.61 11.70 -31.39
N ASP A 178 -5.11 12.88 -31.04
CA ASP A 178 -4.25 13.09 -29.85
C ASP A 178 -5.04 13.48 -28.60
N GLY A 179 -6.39 13.28 -28.62
CA GLY A 179 -7.30 13.67 -27.55
C GLY A 179 -7.35 12.65 -26.40
N ILE A 180 -7.57 13.16 -25.18
CA ILE A 180 -7.68 12.34 -23.98
C ILE A 180 -8.58 13.03 -22.95
N TYR A 181 -9.52 12.27 -22.39
CA TYR A 181 -10.31 12.67 -21.24
C TYR A 181 -9.78 12.01 -19.96
N VAL A 182 -9.82 12.74 -18.85
CA VAL A 182 -9.37 12.25 -17.53
C VAL A 182 -10.40 12.61 -16.47
N ALA A 183 -10.82 11.61 -15.69
CA ALA A 183 -11.57 11.78 -14.46
C ALA A 183 -10.58 11.91 -13.29
N ALA A 184 -10.46 13.14 -12.77
CA ALA A 184 -9.56 13.49 -11.69
C ALA A 184 -10.34 13.57 -10.36
N LEU A 185 -10.04 12.66 -9.42
CA LEU A 185 -10.76 12.56 -8.15
C LEU A 185 -10.25 13.57 -7.12
N GLY A 186 -8.99 13.96 -7.22
CA GLY A 186 -8.36 14.89 -6.27
C GLY A 186 -7.85 14.20 -5.00
N PRO A 187 -7.22 14.98 -4.08
CA PRO A 187 -6.67 14.44 -2.85
C PRO A 187 -7.75 13.90 -1.91
N LEU A 188 -7.38 12.98 -1.03
CA LEU A 188 -8.25 12.39 0.00
C LEU A 188 -8.74 13.44 1.00
N TYR A 189 -7.90 14.42 1.27
CA TYR A 189 -8.16 15.46 2.24
C TYR A 189 -8.41 16.81 1.54
N THR A 190 -9.59 17.39 1.75
CA THR A 190 -10.07 18.55 0.97
C THR A 190 -10.12 19.85 1.76
N GLU A 191 -10.24 19.79 3.09
CA GLU A 191 -10.46 20.96 3.93
C GLU A 191 -9.35 22.01 3.78
N GLY A 192 -9.73 23.19 3.31
CA GLY A 192 -8.80 24.31 3.08
C GLY A 192 -7.99 24.21 1.78
N ARG A 193 -8.34 23.32 0.84
CA ARG A 193 -7.67 23.12 -0.45
C ARG A 193 -8.66 23.27 -1.62
N PRO A 194 -9.22 24.45 -1.87
CA PRO A 194 -10.22 24.64 -2.94
C PRO A 194 -9.63 24.56 -4.35
N GLU A 195 -8.30 24.56 -4.50
CA GLU A 195 -7.60 24.73 -5.77
C GLU A 195 -7.04 23.40 -6.32
N THR A 196 -7.44 22.27 -5.75
CA THR A 196 -6.99 20.97 -6.23
C THR A 196 -7.64 20.62 -7.55
N GLN A 197 -6.89 19.93 -8.42
CA GLN A 197 -7.35 19.50 -9.73
C GLN A 197 -8.34 18.33 -9.56
N ARG A 198 -9.64 18.65 -9.65
CA ARG A 198 -10.78 17.73 -9.52
C ARG A 198 -11.77 17.94 -10.64
N GLY A 199 -12.37 16.87 -11.12
CA GLY A 199 -13.38 16.92 -12.16
C GLY A 199 -12.95 16.23 -13.46
N ILE A 200 -13.66 16.52 -14.54
CA ILE A 200 -13.35 16.00 -15.88
C ILE A 200 -12.45 16.99 -16.61
N TYR A 201 -11.31 16.51 -17.03
CA TYR A 201 -10.32 17.24 -17.83
C TYR A 201 -10.23 16.65 -19.24
N HIS A 202 -9.99 17.51 -20.24
CA HIS A 202 -9.74 17.13 -21.60
C HIS A 202 -8.46 17.79 -22.13
N SER A 203 -7.69 17.04 -22.87
CA SER A 203 -6.54 17.51 -23.65
C SER A 203 -6.71 17.10 -25.10
N THR A 204 -6.31 17.97 -26.02
CA THR A 204 -6.25 17.70 -27.48
C THR A 204 -4.83 17.75 -28.02
N ASP A 205 -3.84 17.78 -27.12
CA ASP A 205 -2.42 17.93 -27.43
C ASP A 205 -1.53 16.96 -26.64
N GLN A 206 -2.00 15.73 -26.47
CA GLN A 206 -1.31 14.64 -25.72
C GLN A 206 -0.93 15.04 -24.30
N GLY A 207 -1.84 15.73 -23.57
CA GLY A 207 -1.64 16.13 -22.19
C GLY A 207 -0.65 17.30 -21.99
N ALA A 208 -0.24 17.99 -23.08
CA ALA A 208 0.60 19.17 -22.93
C ALA A 208 -0.18 20.37 -22.31
N SER A 209 -1.49 20.41 -22.51
CA SER A 209 -2.39 21.34 -21.84
C SER A 209 -3.72 20.68 -21.52
N TRP A 210 -4.41 21.16 -20.47
CA TRP A 210 -5.65 20.59 -19.97
C TRP A 210 -6.75 21.66 -19.88
N GLN A 211 -7.95 21.31 -20.34
CA GLN A 211 -9.16 22.07 -20.15
C GLN A 211 -10.05 21.36 -19.13
N LEU A 212 -10.44 22.06 -18.07
CA LEU A 212 -11.46 21.57 -17.13
C LEU A 212 -12.84 21.73 -17.77
N LEU A 213 -13.58 20.62 -17.92
CA LEU A 213 -14.90 20.57 -18.54
C LEU A 213 -16.04 20.50 -17.51
N LEU A 214 -15.85 19.73 -16.44
CA LEU A 214 -16.81 19.56 -15.35
C LEU A 214 -16.08 19.59 -14.03
N ASN A 215 -16.58 20.42 -13.09
CA ASN A 215 -16.11 20.38 -11.70
C ASN A 215 -17.29 20.43 -10.71
N GLY A 216 -17.04 19.98 -9.49
CA GLY A 216 -18.04 20.04 -8.43
C GLY A 216 -18.49 21.45 -8.06
N THR A 217 -17.67 22.48 -8.31
CA THR A 217 -18.00 23.89 -7.99
C THR A 217 -19.17 24.39 -8.81
N GLU A 218 -19.24 24.04 -10.09
CA GLU A 218 -20.38 24.43 -10.97
C GLU A 218 -21.68 23.77 -10.53
N ALA A 219 -21.60 22.58 -9.97
CA ALA A 219 -22.74 21.90 -9.34
C ALA A 219 -23.03 22.39 -7.91
N GLY A 220 -22.29 23.42 -7.42
CA GLY A 220 -22.39 23.89 -6.04
C GLY A 220 -21.73 22.98 -5.00
N ARG A 221 -20.81 22.12 -5.43
CA ARG A 221 -20.21 20.98 -4.69
C ARG A 221 -18.68 20.92 -4.86
N PRO A 222 -17.94 21.91 -4.38
CA PRO A 222 -16.52 22.10 -4.72
C PRO A 222 -15.59 20.98 -4.22
N GLU A 223 -16.08 20.12 -3.33
CA GLU A 223 -15.30 19.05 -2.71
C GLU A 223 -15.37 17.72 -3.50
N ALA A 224 -16.34 17.60 -4.43
CA ALA A 224 -16.50 16.42 -5.26
C ALA A 224 -15.45 16.36 -6.38
N GLY A 225 -14.86 15.17 -6.58
CA GLY A 225 -13.99 14.85 -7.70
C GLY A 225 -14.64 13.89 -8.68
N ALA A 226 -14.12 13.75 -9.90
CA ALA A 226 -14.60 12.78 -10.86
C ALA A 226 -13.97 11.42 -10.61
N ILE A 227 -14.79 10.36 -10.53
CA ILE A 227 -14.38 8.98 -10.29
C ILE A 227 -14.47 8.12 -11.53
N ASP A 228 -15.48 8.34 -12.37
CA ASP A 228 -15.69 7.53 -13.58
C ASP A 228 -16.16 8.40 -14.74
N LEU A 229 -15.91 7.92 -15.98
CA LEU A 229 -16.23 8.61 -17.21
C LEU A 229 -16.43 7.60 -18.34
N ILE A 230 -17.47 7.80 -19.11
CA ILE A 230 -17.75 7.07 -20.37
C ILE A 230 -17.86 8.07 -21.52
N VAL A 231 -17.28 7.71 -22.65
CA VAL A 231 -17.51 8.35 -23.96
C VAL A 231 -18.27 7.34 -24.82
N ASP A 232 -19.37 7.75 -25.44
CA ASP A 232 -20.11 6.89 -26.37
C ASP A 232 -19.27 6.60 -27.62
N PRO A 233 -18.90 5.35 -27.90
CA PRO A 233 -18.03 5.01 -29.00
C PRO A 233 -18.64 5.30 -30.38
N ASN A 234 -19.97 5.54 -30.46
CA ASN A 234 -20.68 5.90 -31.69
C ASN A 234 -20.90 7.42 -31.82
N ARG A 235 -20.76 8.16 -30.72
CA ARG A 235 -20.97 9.62 -30.64
C ARG A 235 -19.93 10.19 -29.67
N THR A 236 -18.73 10.49 -30.16
CA THR A 236 -17.59 10.92 -29.30
C THR A 236 -17.80 12.25 -28.56
N ASP A 237 -18.86 13.01 -28.93
CA ASP A 237 -19.34 14.21 -28.22
C ASP A 237 -20.34 13.91 -27.10
N HIS A 238 -20.75 12.65 -26.93
CA HIS A 238 -21.68 12.22 -25.91
C HIS A 238 -20.95 11.53 -24.73
N LEU A 239 -21.01 12.12 -23.55
CA LEU A 239 -20.29 11.69 -22.37
C LEU A 239 -21.21 11.51 -21.16
N TYR A 240 -20.87 10.54 -20.31
CA TYR A 240 -21.39 10.39 -18.97
C TYR A 240 -20.26 10.45 -17.96
N ALA A 241 -20.44 11.21 -16.88
CA ALA A 241 -19.44 11.35 -15.81
C ALA A 241 -20.06 11.15 -14.43
N ALA A 242 -19.36 10.46 -13.54
CA ALA A 242 -19.72 10.31 -12.15
C ALA A 242 -18.78 11.15 -11.26
N LEU A 243 -19.36 12.03 -10.45
CA LEU A 243 -18.65 12.73 -9.39
C LEU A 243 -18.87 12.02 -8.06
N TRP A 244 -17.85 12.04 -7.20
CA TRP A 244 -17.87 11.47 -5.85
C TRP A 244 -17.40 12.47 -4.82
N ASP A 245 -18.25 12.73 -3.82
CA ASP A 245 -18.00 13.60 -2.68
C ASP A 245 -17.52 12.75 -1.51
N ARG A 246 -16.23 12.82 -1.21
CA ARG A 246 -15.61 12.05 -0.14
C ARG A 246 -14.54 12.84 0.60
N THR A 247 -14.34 12.50 1.86
CA THR A 247 -13.23 13.05 2.67
C THR A 247 -12.70 11.97 3.60
N ARG A 248 -11.39 11.72 3.56
CA ARG A 248 -10.75 10.77 4.44
C ARG A 248 -9.73 11.42 5.36
N ARG A 249 -9.84 11.11 6.65
CA ARG A 249 -8.92 11.48 7.73
C ARG A 249 -8.43 10.22 8.43
N SER A 250 -7.38 10.33 9.24
CA SER A 250 -6.88 9.18 10.01
C SER A 250 -7.92 8.58 10.97
N TRP A 251 -8.91 9.35 11.38
CA TRP A 251 -9.94 8.96 12.37
C TRP A 251 -11.37 8.96 11.84
N ASP A 252 -11.58 9.41 10.60
CA ASP A 252 -12.93 9.64 10.05
C ASP A 252 -12.91 9.49 8.53
N PHE A 253 -13.89 8.80 8.00
CA PHE A 253 -14.09 8.67 6.58
C PHE A 253 -15.54 9.02 6.22
N THR A 254 -15.72 10.10 5.49
CA THR A 254 -16.99 10.47 4.88
C THR A 254 -17.01 9.86 3.48
N GLU A 255 -17.86 8.86 3.29
CA GLU A 255 -17.89 8.00 2.11
C GLU A 255 -18.81 8.56 1.02
N GLY A 256 -19.72 9.43 1.35
CA GLY A 256 -20.68 10.01 0.43
C GLY A 256 -21.11 11.42 0.82
N GLY A 257 -21.74 12.11 -0.08
CA GLY A 257 -22.23 13.45 0.16
C GLY A 257 -23.01 14.04 -1.00
N PRO A 258 -23.58 15.24 -0.80
CA PRO A 258 -24.43 15.89 -1.79
C PRO A 258 -23.68 16.27 -3.08
N GLY A 259 -22.35 16.14 -3.09
CA GLY A 259 -21.49 16.32 -4.25
C GLY A 259 -21.50 15.16 -5.23
N SER A 260 -21.91 13.97 -4.79
CA SER A 260 -21.96 12.79 -5.65
C SER A 260 -23.10 12.85 -6.64
N GLY A 261 -22.89 12.35 -7.86
CA GLY A 261 -23.94 12.29 -8.88
C GLY A 261 -23.42 12.05 -10.28
N VAL A 262 -24.34 11.70 -11.17
CA VAL A 262 -24.12 11.44 -12.60
C VAL A 262 -24.48 12.66 -13.43
N PHE A 263 -23.65 12.96 -14.39
CA PHE A 263 -23.81 14.05 -15.34
C PHE A 263 -23.73 13.53 -16.77
N GLU A 264 -24.49 14.16 -17.69
CA GLU A 264 -24.52 13.89 -19.13
C GLU A 264 -24.09 15.12 -19.91
N SER A 265 -23.29 14.95 -20.95
CA SER A 265 -22.96 15.96 -21.95
C SER A 265 -23.21 15.40 -23.35
N GLU A 266 -23.82 16.21 -24.23
CA GLU A 266 -24.03 15.91 -25.65
C GLU A 266 -23.20 16.80 -26.60
N ASP A 267 -22.24 17.56 -26.03
CA ASP A 267 -21.46 18.55 -26.80
C ASP A 267 -19.97 18.51 -26.46
N GLY A 268 -19.45 17.31 -26.16
CA GLY A 268 -18.04 17.09 -25.87
C GLY A 268 -17.59 17.70 -24.54
N GLY A 269 -18.52 17.82 -23.59
CA GLY A 269 -18.24 18.38 -22.26
C GLY A 269 -18.35 19.90 -22.19
N ALA A 270 -18.81 20.59 -23.24
CA ALA A 270 -19.01 22.05 -23.20
C ALA A 270 -20.16 22.47 -22.29
N SER A 271 -21.17 21.60 -22.15
CA SER A 271 -22.27 21.77 -21.18
C SER A 271 -22.66 20.41 -20.58
N TRP A 272 -23.18 20.42 -19.34
CA TRP A 272 -23.54 19.24 -18.59
C TRP A 272 -24.94 19.33 -17.99
N VAL A 273 -25.65 18.21 -17.98
CA VAL A 273 -26.95 18.03 -17.34
C VAL A 273 -26.79 17.10 -16.15
N TYR A 274 -27.27 17.50 -14.97
CA TYR A 274 -27.27 16.68 -13.77
C TYR A 274 -28.42 15.68 -13.79
N LEU A 275 -28.10 14.38 -13.79
CA LEU A 275 -29.09 13.31 -13.89
C LEU A 275 -29.54 12.75 -12.53
N SER A 276 -28.75 12.89 -11.47
CA SER A 276 -28.99 12.27 -10.16
C SER A 276 -29.93 13.12 -9.28
N SER A 277 -31.06 13.55 -9.81
CA SER A 277 -32.05 14.26 -9.02
C SER A 277 -33.23 13.37 -8.64
N GLU A 278 -33.87 13.64 -7.51
CA GLU A 278 -35.11 12.97 -7.08
C GLU A 278 -36.23 13.12 -8.11
N GLU A 279 -36.22 14.18 -8.87
CA GLU A 279 -37.18 14.46 -9.96
C GLU A 279 -37.09 13.37 -11.05
N TYR A 280 -35.89 12.79 -11.28
CA TYR A 280 -35.69 11.68 -12.18
C TYR A 280 -35.76 10.30 -11.49
N GLY A 281 -36.21 10.24 -10.22
CA GLY A 281 -36.32 8.98 -9.47
C GLY A 281 -34.99 8.44 -8.90
N PHE A 282 -33.94 9.29 -8.82
CA PHE A 282 -32.69 8.95 -8.14
C PHE A 282 -32.90 9.01 -6.62
N PRO A 283 -32.23 8.15 -5.79
CA PRO A 283 -32.32 8.22 -4.34
C PRO A 283 -31.81 9.57 -3.81
N ALA A 284 -32.28 9.95 -2.61
CA ALA A 284 -31.92 11.22 -1.97
C ALA A 284 -30.40 11.38 -1.87
N SER A 285 -29.87 12.51 -2.37
CA SER A 285 -28.45 12.65 -2.70
C SER A 285 -27.51 13.01 -1.53
N GLU A 286 -28.04 13.25 -0.31
CA GLU A 286 -27.20 13.73 0.80
C GLU A 286 -26.20 12.67 1.29
N ASN A 287 -26.49 11.37 1.05
CA ASN A 287 -25.67 10.23 1.51
C ASN A 287 -25.33 9.27 0.36
N ILE A 288 -25.10 9.77 -0.84
CA ILE A 288 -24.68 8.95 -1.97
C ILE A 288 -23.16 8.95 -2.06
N GLY A 289 -22.59 7.75 -2.11
CA GLY A 289 -21.16 7.50 -2.20
C GLY A 289 -20.65 7.36 -3.64
N ARG A 290 -19.73 6.41 -3.81
CA ARG A 290 -19.11 6.07 -5.09
C ARG A 290 -20.13 5.52 -6.09
N MET A 291 -19.93 5.83 -7.37
CA MET A 291 -20.71 5.27 -8.46
C MET A 291 -19.80 4.74 -9.55
N GLY A 292 -20.20 3.64 -10.19
CA GLY A 292 -19.61 3.12 -11.40
C GLY A 292 -20.62 3.19 -12.54
N LEU A 293 -20.15 3.37 -13.76
CA LEU A 293 -20.93 3.57 -14.96
C LEU A 293 -20.72 2.42 -15.95
N ALA A 294 -21.79 1.96 -16.64
CA ALA A 294 -21.70 1.04 -17.76
C ALA A 294 -22.71 1.45 -18.85
N TYR A 295 -22.26 1.54 -20.11
CA TYR A 295 -23.07 2.01 -21.22
C TYR A 295 -23.09 1.02 -22.36
N HIS A 296 -24.29 0.62 -22.76
CA HIS A 296 -24.53 -0.21 -23.96
C HIS A 296 -24.85 0.68 -25.16
N ALA A 297 -23.85 0.97 -25.97
CA ALA A 297 -23.92 1.96 -27.04
C ALA A 297 -24.96 1.62 -28.16
N ALA A 298 -25.14 0.33 -28.46
CA ALA A 298 -26.09 -0.07 -29.50
C ALA A 298 -27.58 0.09 -29.09
N ALA A 299 -27.89 -0.02 -27.81
CA ALA A 299 -29.22 0.14 -27.24
C ALA A 299 -29.47 1.53 -26.62
N ASP A 300 -28.44 2.37 -26.53
CA ASP A 300 -28.47 3.68 -25.83
C ASP A 300 -28.95 3.53 -24.38
N LYS A 301 -28.39 2.55 -23.64
CA LYS A 301 -28.75 2.24 -22.25
C LYS A 301 -27.58 2.50 -21.31
N LEU A 302 -27.83 3.32 -20.28
CA LEU A 302 -26.88 3.53 -19.19
C LEU A 302 -27.32 2.75 -17.94
N TYR A 303 -26.41 1.95 -17.39
CA TYR A 303 -26.49 1.32 -16.09
C TYR A 303 -25.51 1.98 -15.12
N ILE A 304 -25.87 2.02 -13.86
CA ILE A 304 -24.98 2.47 -12.79
C ILE A 304 -25.08 1.56 -11.57
N ILE A 305 -23.96 1.37 -10.88
CA ILE A 305 -23.92 0.88 -9.50
C ILE A 305 -23.70 2.06 -8.58
N VAL A 306 -24.45 2.09 -7.47
CA VAL A 306 -24.48 3.22 -6.52
C VAL A 306 -24.16 2.71 -5.13
N ASP A 307 -23.26 3.37 -4.44
CA ASP A 307 -23.08 3.25 -2.99
C ASP A 307 -24.11 4.12 -2.28
N ASN A 308 -25.14 3.51 -1.71
CA ASN A 308 -26.23 4.19 -1.01
C ASN A 308 -26.02 4.11 0.51
N GLN A 309 -25.46 5.17 1.08
CA GLN A 309 -25.17 5.33 2.51
C GLN A 309 -26.40 5.74 3.35
N ASN A 310 -27.60 5.77 2.76
CA ASN A 310 -28.82 6.01 3.54
C ASN A 310 -29.10 4.82 4.45
N VAL A 311 -29.67 5.10 5.63
CA VAL A 311 -30.01 4.08 6.62
C VAL A 311 -31.11 3.16 6.06
N LYS A 312 -30.94 1.85 6.23
CA LYS A 312 -31.98 0.85 5.91
C LYS A 312 -33.27 1.18 6.63
N PRO A 313 -34.44 1.03 5.98
CA PRO A 313 -35.71 1.02 6.69
C PRO A 313 -35.72 -0.09 7.75
N GLU A 314 -36.22 0.20 8.95
CA GLU A 314 -36.44 -0.85 9.96
C GLU A 314 -37.39 -1.91 9.39
N GLU A 315 -36.96 -3.16 9.32
CA GLU A 315 -37.85 -4.27 9.01
C GLU A 315 -38.78 -4.47 10.21
N GLU A 316 -40.09 -4.52 9.98
CA GLU A 316 -41.05 -4.96 11.01
C GLU A 316 -40.80 -6.42 11.29
N GLU A 317 -40.00 -6.75 12.33
CA GLU A 317 -39.82 -8.14 12.80
C GLU A 317 -41.16 -8.65 13.36
N ASP A 318 -41.75 -9.61 12.65
CA ASP A 318 -42.92 -10.39 13.08
C ASP A 318 -42.55 -11.37 14.21
N SER A 319 -41.90 -10.93 15.28
CA SER A 319 -41.54 -11.80 16.41
C SER A 319 -42.33 -11.49 17.66
N GLU A 320 -43.01 -12.51 18.22
CA GLU A 320 -43.78 -12.41 19.46
C GLU A 320 -42.91 -12.12 20.71
N VAL A 321 -41.57 -12.26 20.63
CA VAL A 321 -40.55 -11.82 21.61
C VAL A 321 -39.25 -11.61 20.84
N ALA A 322 -38.84 -10.36 20.63
CA ALA A 322 -37.54 -10.08 20.08
C ALA A 322 -36.47 -10.43 21.11
N ASP A 323 -35.47 -11.25 20.70
CA ASP A 323 -34.28 -11.49 21.53
C ASP A 323 -33.53 -10.18 21.67
N LEU A 324 -32.95 -9.93 22.86
CA LEU A 324 -32.17 -8.72 23.13
C LEU A 324 -30.92 -8.69 22.23
N LYS A 325 -30.70 -7.53 21.57
CA LYS A 325 -29.52 -7.27 20.75
C LYS A 325 -28.61 -6.25 21.45
N GLY A 326 -27.31 -6.26 21.17
CA GLY A 326 -26.36 -5.27 21.72
C GLY A 326 -26.82 -3.81 21.50
N GLU A 327 -27.38 -3.51 20.33
CA GLU A 327 -27.85 -2.15 19.97
C GLU A 327 -29.03 -1.67 20.85
N ASP A 328 -29.85 -2.56 21.42
CA ASP A 328 -30.98 -2.18 22.28
C ASP A 328 -30.53 -1.46 23.55
N PHE A 329 -29.30 -1.70 23.98
CA PHE A 329 -28.71 -1.05 25.15
C PHE A 329 -28.17 0.36 24.88
N ARG A 330 -28.01 0.76 23.60
CA ARG A 330 -27.55 2.10 23.24
C ARG A 330 -28.61 3.16 23.52
N GLY A 331 -28.25 4.12 24.37
CA GLY A 331 -29.18 5.18 24.79
C GLY A 331 -30.27 4.71 25.76
N MET A 332 -30.31 3.43 26.14
CA MET A 332 -31.28 2.89 27.12
C MET A 332 -31.07 3.55 28.49
N THR A 333 -32.14 4.03 29.08
CA THR A 333 -32.13 4.59 30.42
C THR A 333 -32.10 3.49 31.50
N THR A 334 -31.60 3.81 32.69
CA THR A 334 -31.63 2.88 33.85
C THR A 334 -33.06 2.38 34.18
N ALA A 335 -34.09 3.19 33.90
CA ALA A 335 -35.49 2.78 34.16
C ALA A 335 -36.01 1.79 33.11
N GLU A 336 -35.64 1.94 31.84
CA GLU A 336 -35.94 1.01 30.76
C GLU A 336 -35.22 -0.30 30.99
N PHE A 337 -33.91 -0.23 31.34
CA PHE A 337 -33.13 -1.40 31.67
C PHE A 337 -33.72 -2.20 32.85
N ALA A 338 -34.14 -1.52 33.89
CA ALA A 338 -34.78 -2.19 35.06
C ALA A 338 -36.15 -2.86 34.73
N ALA A 339 -36.74 -2.54 33.59
CA ALA A 339 -37.97 -3.14 33.11
C ALA A 339 -37.77 -4.37 32.22
N LEU A 340 -36.52 -4.69 31.84
CA LEU A 340 -36.19 -5.87 31.02
C LEU A 340 -36.55 -7.19 31.75
N ASP A 341 -36.88 -8.21 30.94
CA ASP A 341 -37.02 -9.56 31.44
C ASP A 341 -35.67 -10.11 31.87
N SER A 342 -35.59 -10.64 33.09
CA SER A 342 -34.34 -11.17 33.65
C SER A 342 -33.88 -12.44 32.94
N ALA A 343 -34.77 -13.23 32.35
CA ALA A 343 -34.42 -14.43 31.60
C ALA A 343 -33.84 -14.01 30.24
N ALA A 344 -34.49 -13.06 29.54
CA ALA A 344 -34.00 -12.53 28.28
C ALA A 344 -32.61 -11.87 28.42
N LEU A 345 -32.36 -11.16 29.53
CA LEU A 345 -31.01 -10.61 29.78
C LEU A 345 -30.00 -11.73 30.10
N ALA A 346 -30.39 -12.78 30.80
CA ALA A 346 -29.51 -13.91 31.10
C ALA A 346 -29.12 -14.65 29.82
N ASP A 347 -30.10 -14.93 28.95
CA ASP A 347 -29.89 -15.59 27.66
C ASP A 347 -28.96 -14.71 26.77
N PHE A 348 -29.22 -13.38 26.71
CA PHE A 348 -28.33 -12.45 25.98
C PHE A 348 -26.89 -12.49 26.47
N LEU A 349 -26.66 -12.48 27.79
CA LEU A 349 -25.33 -12.50 28.37
C LEU A 349 -24.60 -13.82 28.09
N GLU A 350 -25.31 -14.95 28.17
CA GLU A 350 -24.77 -16.29 27.89
C GLU A 350 -24.42 -16.44 26.41
N ASP A 351 -25.38 -16.12 25.52
CA ASP A 351 -25.21 -16.28 24.06
C ASP A 351 -24.08 -15.39 23.48
N ASN A 352 -23.83 -14.24 24.13
CA ASN A 352 -22.79 -13.33 23.70
C ASN A 352 -21.47 -13.47 24.49
N GLY A 353 -21.32 -14.53 25.31
CA GLY A 353 -20.05 -14.89 25.93
C GLY A 353 -19.56 -13.90 26.99
N PHE A 354 -20.47 -13.24 27.70
CA PHE A 354 -20.06 -12.38 28.83
C PHE A 354 -19.41 -13.20 29.95
N PRO A 355 -18.49 -12.60 30.75
CA PRO A 355 -17.86 -13.29 31.87
C PRO A 355 -18.88 -13.83 32.86
N GLU A 356 -18.59 -14.99 33.48
CA GLU A 356 -19.50 -15.65 34.47
C GLU A 356 -19.90 -14.72 35.63
N GLU A 357 -19.06 -13.74 36.00
CA GLU A 357 -19.33 -12.74 37.03
C GLU A 357 -20.33 -11.68 36.59
N ALA A 358 -20.60 -11.58 35.28
CA ALA A 358 -21.58 -10.69 34.68
C ALA A 358 -22.94 -11.32 34.48
N ASP A 359 -23.41 -12.14 35.44
CA ASP A 359 -24.75 -12.69 35.42
C ASP A 359 -25.85 -11.61 35.47
N ALA A 360 -27.06 -11.91 34.98
CA ALA A 360 -28.16 -10.95 34.90
C ALA A 360 -28.43 -10.24 36.24
N THR A 361 -28.36 -10.96 37.38
CA THR A 361 -28.58 -10.41 38.72
C THR A 361 -27.52 -9.38 39.07
N SER A 362 -26.24 -9.69 38.77
CA SER A 362 -25.10 -8.80 39.01
C SER A 362 -25.19 -7.54 38.13
N VAL A 363 -25.55 -7.71 36.84
CA VAL A 363 -25.69 -6.61 35.87
C VAL A 363 -26.85 -5.69 36.27
N PHE A 364 -28.04 -6.22 36.60
CA PHE A 364 -29.14 -5.39 37.08
C PHE A 364 -28.76 -4.57 38.32
N ARG A 365 -28.06 -5.18 39.28
CA ARG A 365 -27.60 -4.50 40.50
C ARG A 365 -26.62 -3.38 40.13
N ARG A 366 -25.60 -3.65 39.33
CA ARG A 366 -24.59 -2.70 38.93
C ARG A 366 -25.19 -1.49 38.20
N VAL A 367 -26.20 -1.73 37.34
CA VAL A 367 -26.91 -0.65 36.64
C VAL A 367 -27.76 0.16 37.62
N ALA A 368 -28.46 -0.49 38.55
CA ALA A 368 -29.28 0.18 39.57
C ALA A 368 -28.43 1.03 40.52
N ASP A 369 -27.23 0.57 40.88
CA ASP A 369 -26.30 1.28 41.75
C ASP A 369 -25.51 2.37 41.02
N GLY A 370 -25.67 2.49 39.69
CA GLY A 370 -24.96 3.45 38.83
C GLY A 370 -23.49 3.10 38.60
N GLU A 371 -23.06 1.85 38.87
CA GLU A 371 -21.73 1.32 38.64
C GLU A 371 -21.54 0.91 37.18
N LEU A 372 -22.64 0.66 36.44
CA LEU A 372 -22.64 0.27 35.04
C LEU A 372 -23.70 1.07 34.27
N ASN A 373 -23.32 1.60 33.10
CA ASN A 373 -24.29 2.16 32.16
C ASN A 373 -24.82 1.01 31.28
N PRO A 374 -26.15 0.91 30.97
CA PRO A 374 -26.65 -0.09 30.01
C PRO A 374 -25.86 -0.15 28.70
N GLU A 375 -25.47 0.98 28.13
CA GLU A 375 -24.66 1.09 26.92
C GLU A 375 -23.35 0.30 27.00
N ALA A 376 -22.80 0.09 28.21
CA ALA A 376 -21.58 -0.69 28.39
C ALA A 376 -21.72 -2.17 27.97
N LEU A 377 -22.95 -2.70 27.88
CA LEU A 377 -23.19 -4.04 27.33
C LEU A 377 -22.98 -4.07 25.82
N ALA A 378 -23.47 -3.06 25.11
CA ALA A 378 -23.21 -2.87 23.69
C ALA A 378 -21.71 -2.63 23.40
N ASP A 379 -21.08 -1.78 24.21
CA ASP A 379 -19.65 -1.44 24.10
C ASP A 379 -18.75 -2.66 24.33
N PHE A 380 -19.13 -3.54 25.28
CA PHE A 380 -18.40 -4.77 25.56
C PHE A 380 -18.34 -5.72 24.36
N LEU A 381 -19.43 -5.76 23.57
CA LEU A 381 -19.53 -6.57 22.35
C LEU A 381 -18.97 -5.87 21.13
N GLY A 382 -18.56 -4.61 21.26
CA GLY A 382 -18.07 -3.81 20.13
C GLY A 382 -16.86 -4.44 19.45
N ASP A 383 -17.06 -4.96 18.25
CA ASP A 383 -16.01 -5.49 17.37
C ASP A 383 -15.98 -4.69 16.06
N ALA A 384 -14.86 -4.04 15.81
CA ALA A 384 -14.66 -3.24 14.59
C ALA A 384 -14.70 -4.10 13.31
N ASN A 385 -14.33 -5.38 13.37
CA ASN A 385 -14.47 -6.31 12.25
C ASN A 385 -15.94 -6.66 12.01
N ALA A 386 -16.68 -7.04 13.04
CA ALA A 386 -18.08 -7.39 12.90
C ALA A 386 -18.92 -6.21 12.36
N ALA A 387 -18.60 -4.98 12.79
CA ALA A 387 -19.24 -3.77 12.30
C ALA A 387 -19.05 -3.52 10.80
N MET A 388 -17.98 -4.05 10.19
CA MET A 388 -17.76 -3.93 8.74
C MET A 388 -18.75 -4.77 7.92
N PHE A 389 -19.22 -5.90 8.45
CA PHE A 389 -20.06 -6.86 7.75
C PHE A 389 -21.56 -6.73 8.03
N ASN A 390 -21.97 -5.88 8.95
CA ASN A 390 -23.37 -5.65 9.27
C ASN A 390 -23.69 -4.15 9.41
N PRO A 391 -23.59 -3.38 8.32
CA PRO A 391 -23.84 -1.95 8.36
C PRO A 391 -25.35 -1.63 8.39
N PRO A 392 -25.74 -0.53 9.03
CA PRO A 392 -27.13 -0.07 9.04
C PRO A 392 -27.52 0.69 7.76
N ILE A 393 -26.77 0.57 6.68
CA ILE A 393 -26.95 1.30 5.41
C ILE A 393 -27.51 0.40 4.32
N ILE A 394 -28.12 0.99 3.29
CA ILE A 394 -28.66 0.28 2.14
C ILE A 394 -27.56 -0.45 1.34
N GLY A 395 -26.39 0.20 1.15
CA GLY A 395 -25.27 -0.38 0.41
C GLY A 395 -25.42 -0.30 -1.10
N ALA A 396 -25.07 -1.39 -1.81
CA ALA A 396 -25.08 -1.40 -3.27
C ALA A 396 -26.50 -1.43 -3.84
N GLU A 397 -26.75 -0.57 -4.83
CA GLU A 397 -27.94 -0.58 -5.66
C GLU A 397 -27.58 -0.40 -7.13
N VAL A 398 -28.33 -1.07 -8.02
CA VAL A 398 -28.16 -0.94 -9.48
C VAL A 398 -29.36 -0.24 -10.09
N TYR A 399 -29.10 0.81 -10.86
CA TYR A 399 -30.09 1.59 -11.57
C TYR A 399 -29.85 1.57 -13.07
N ARG A 400 -30.96 1.69 -13.82
CA ARG A 400 -30.96 1.85 -15.27
C ARG A 400 -31.62 3.16 -15.66
N TRP A 401 -31.00 3.92 -16.56
CA TRP A 401 -31.60 5.12 -17.16
C TRP A 401 -32.57 4.74 -18.28
N THR A 402 -33.84 5.17 -18.17
CA THR A 402 -34.90 4.83 -19.14
C THR A 402 -35.17 5.93 -20.17
N GLY A 403 -34.50 7.08 -20.02
CA GLY A 403 -34.66 8.23 -20.92
C GLY A 403 -33.78 8.08 -22.15
N GLN A 404 -34.26 8.66 -23.27
CA GLN A 404 -33.35 9.06 -24.34
C GLN A 404 -32.53 10.26 -23.84
N SER A 405 -31.34 10.47 -24.38
CA SER A 405 -30.47 11.60 -24.11
C SER A 405 -31.23 12.91 -24.05
N LEU A 406 -31.01 13.72 -23.00
CA LEU A 406 -31.76 14.98 -22.78
C LEU A 406 -31.23 16.03 -23.74
N GLN A 407 -32.04 16.37 -24.78
CA GLN A 407 -31.66 17.40 -25.77
C GLN A 407 -31.34 18.73 -25.12
N GLN A 408 -30.29 19.38 -25.59
CA GLN A 408 -29.90 20.73 -25.16
C GLN A 408 -31.05 21.71 -25.08
N GLY A 409 -31.21 22.37 -23.92
CA GLY A 409 -32.22 23.37 -23.66
C GLY A 409 -33.48 22.88 -22.97
N LYS A 410 -33.61 21.60 -22.63
CA LYS A 410 -34.66 21.09 -21.72
C LYS A 410 -34.09 21.03 -20.30
N THR A 411 -34.65 21.87 -19.43
CA THR A 411 -34.10 22.10 -18.09
C THR A 411 -34.94 21.52 -16.95
N THR A 412 -36.07 20.88 -17.26
CA THR A 412 -36.94 20.28 -16.23
C THR A 412 -37.48 18.92 -16.66
N ALA A 413 -37.75 18.05 -15.69
CA ALA A 413 -38.37 16.73 -15.90
C ALA A 413 -39.76 16.82 -16.58
N SER A 414 -40.45 17.96 -16.50
CA SER A 414 -41.71 18.19 -17.22
C SER A 414 -41.55 18.29 -18.73
N ASP A 415 -40.33 18.56 -19.22
CA ASP A 415 -39.98 18.64 -20.63
C ASP A 415 -39.33 17.35 -21.16
N SER A 416 -38.94 16.45 -20.25
CA SER A 416 -38.43 15.12 -20.57
C SER A 416 -39.62 14.21 -20.97
N THR A 417 -39.40 13.33 -21.90
CA THR A 417 -40.37 12.32 -22.36
C THR A 417 -40.60 11.19 -21.35
N GLY A 418 -40.57 11.47 -20.03
CA GLY A 418 -40.69 10.49 -18.95
C GLY A 418 -39.41 9.76 -18.59
N ALA A 419 -38.25 10.32 -18.95
CA ALA A 419 -36.95 9.81 -18.59
C ALA A 419 -36.74 9.76 -17.07
N ARG A 420 -36.28 8.66 -16.53
CA ARG A 420 -36.04 8.48 -15.10
C ARG A 420 -35.09 7.32 -14.81
N TRP A 421 -34.56 7.30 -13.61
CA TRP A 421 -33.87 6.15 -13.06
C TRP A 421 -34.88 5.10 -12.60
N GLU A 422 -34.61 3.86 -12.93
CA GLU A 422 -35.33 2.69 -12.44
C GLU A 422 -34.33 1.80 -11.70
N ARG A 423 -34.58 1.53 -10.42
CA ARG A 423 -33.87 0.48 -9.68
C ARG A 423 -34.21 -0.86 -10.36
N THR A 424 -33.19 -1.63 -10.70
CA THR A 424 -33.37 -2.83 -11.55
C THR A 424 -33.85 -4.05 -10.75
N HIS A 425 -33.58 -4.14 -9.44
CA HIS A 425 -33.80 -5.28 -8.58
C HIS A 425 -34.74 -4.95 -7.41
N GLU A 426 -35.46 -5.96 -6.94
CA GLU A 426 -36.34 -5.82 -5.77
C GLU A 426 -35.62 -6.25 -4.48
N GLU A 427 -34.81 -7.32 -4.52
CA GLU A 427 -34.03 -7.82 -3.40
C GLU A 427 -32.83 -6.91 -3.11
N GLY A 428 -32.38 -6.88 -1.84
CA GLY A 428 -31.17 -6.16 -1.45
C GLY A 428 -29.89 -6.78 -2.05
N LEU A 429 -28.87 -5.95 -2.26
CA LEU A 429 -27.55 -6.36 -2.71
C LEU A 429 -26.51 -6.14 -1.58
N ASP A 430 -26.89 -6.39 -0.35
CA ASP A 430 -26.14 -6.07 0.86
C ASP A 430 -24.73 -6.71 0.87
N GLU A 431 -24.62 -7.97 0.43
CA GLU A 431 -23.38 -8.73 0.41
C GLU A 431 -22.40 -8.29 -0.70
N VAL A 432 -22.86 -7.41 -1.62
CA VAL A 432 -21.96 -6.93 -2.69
C VAL A 432 -20.81 -6.12 -2.12
N CYS A 433 -21.04 -5.30 -1.10
CA CYS A 433 -19.98 -4.46 -0.56
C CYS A 433 -20.05 -4.22 0.96
N TYR A 434 -21.05 -4.74 1.67
CA TYR A 434 -21.23 -4.52 3.11
C TYR A 434 -21.12 -3.02 3.47
N SER A 435 -20.21 -2.63 4.38
CA SER A 435 -19.98 -1.24 4.78
C SER A 435 -18.89 -0.52 3.95
N TYR A 436 -18.32 -1.15 2.92
CA TYR A 436 -17.18 -0.59 2.18
C TYR A 436 -17.40 -0.50 0.67
N CYS A 437 -18.63 -0.11 0.26
CA CYS A 437 -18.95 0.18 -1.15
C CYS A 437 -18.02 1.23 -1.78
N TYR A 438 -17.43 2.10 -0.99
CA TYR A 438 -16.42 3.06 -1.43
C TYR A 438 -15.20 2.41 -2.10
N TYR A 439 -14.96 1.14 -1.82
CA TYR A 439 -13.83 0.37 -2.31
C TYR A 439 -14.03 -0.13 -3.74
N PHE A 440 -15.27 -0.32 -4.14
CA PHE A 440 -15.68 -0.88 -5.42
C PHE A 440 -16.23 0.20 -6.38
N GLY A 441 -17.13 -0.15 -7.21
CA GLY A 441 -17.77 0.68 -8.23
C GLY A 441 -17.74 -0.03 -9.59
N LEU A 442 -17.58 -1.36 -9.56
CA LEU A 442 -17.49 -2.16 -10.78
C LEU A 442 -18.88 -2.51 -11.30
N ILE A 443 -19.16 -2.06 -12.50
CA ILE A 443 -20.29 -2.49 -13.32
C ILE A 443 -19.87 -2.54 -14.79
N ALA A 444 -20.27 -3.56 -15.50
CA ALA A 444 -20.06 -3.70 -16.94
C ALA A 444 -21.31 -4.27 -17.62
N VAL A 445 -21.55 -3.88 -18.85
CA VAL A 445 -22.61 -4.42 -19.70
C VAL A 445 -21.99 -5.12 -20.91
N ASP A 446 -22.51 -6.30 -21.26
CA ASP A 446 -22.05 -7.04 -22.43
C ASP A 446 -22.30 -6.23 -23.72
N PRO A 447 -21.27 -5.91 -24.50
CA PRO A 447 -21.44 -5.10 -25.71
C PRO A 447 -22.40 -5.69 -26.75
N SER A 448 -22.68 -7.01 -26.68
CA SER A 448 -23.56 -7.73 -27.59
C SER A 448 -24.96 -8.01 -27.04
N ASN A 449 -25.18 -7.80 -25.74
CA ASN A 449 -26.45 -8.08 -25.06
C ASN A 449 -26.72 -7.04 -23.93
N GLU A 450 -27.61 -6.12 -24.20
CA GLU A 450 -27.97 -5.04 -23.31
C GLU A 450 -28.57 -5.45 -21.97
N ASP A 451 -29.06 -6.69 -21.85
CA ASP A 451 -29.65 -7.23 -20.63
C ASP A 451 -28.67 -8.13 -19.83
N ARG A 452 -27.44 -8.38 -20.36
CA ARG A 452 -26.38 -9.03 -19.59
C ARG A 452 -25.51 -7.99 -18.94
N VAL A 453 -25.61 -7.91 -17.61
CA VAL A 453 -24.89 -6.95 -16.75
C VAL A 453 -24.07 -7.71 -15.72
N VAL A 454 -22.84 -7.27 -15.48
CA VAL A 454 -21.96 -7.83 -14.47
C VAL A 454 -21.61 -6.74 -13.47
N ILE A 455 -21.71 -7.05 -12.16
CA ILE A 455 -21.24 -6.19 -11.07
C ILE A 455 -20.22 -6.91 -10.23
N GLY A 456 -19.30 -6.15 -9.69
CA GLY A 456 -18.28 -6.63 -8.77
C GLY A 456 -18.22 -5.79 -7.50
N GLY A 457 -18.04 -6.49 -6.44
CA GLY A 457 -17.76 -6.06 -5.10
C GLY A 457 -17.00 -7.19 -4.44
N VAL A 458 -17.42 -7.62 -3.23
CA VAL A 458 -16.92 -8.85 -2.62
C VAL A 458 -17.22 -10.05 -3.53
N PRO A 459 -18.47 -10.29 -4.00
CA PRO A 459 -18.77 -11.29 -5.04
C PRO A 459 -18.65 -10.69 -6.45
N LEU A 460 -18.52 -11.57 -7.45
CA LEU A 460 -18.71 -11.26 -8.85
C LEU A 460 -20.07 -11.81 -9.30
N LEU A 461 -20.98 -10.91 -9.61
CA LEU A 461 -22.37 -11.26 -9.94
C LEU A 461 -22.72 -10.91 -11.39
N GLU A 462 -23.48 -11.79 -12.04
CA GLU A 462 -24.03 -11.59 -13.37
C GLU A 462 -25.56 -11.58 -13.33
N SER A 463 -26.15 -10.67 -14.07
CA SER A 463 -27.55 -10.65 -14.44
C SER A 463 -27.70 -10.89 -15.93
N THR A 464 -28.72 -11.65 -16.37
CA THR A 464 -29.07 -11.86 -17.78
C THR A 464 -30.44 -11.29 -18.13
N ASP A 465 -31.06 -10.54 -17.19
CA ASP A 465 -32.40 -9.95 -17.30
C ASP A 465 -32.41 -8.43 -17.02
N GLY A 466 -31.27 -7.77 -17.27
CA GLY A 466 -31.14 -6.31 -17.14
C GLY A 466 -31.04 -5.83 -15.70
N GLY A 467 -30.53 -6.68 -14.79
CA GLY A 467 -30.29 -6.38 -13.40
C GLY A 467 -31.44 -6.78 -12.46
N ALA A 468 -32.47 -7.51 -12.94
CA ALA A 468 -33.59 -7.89 -12.08
C ALA A 468 -33.24 -9.04 -11.12
N THR A 469 -32.42 -10.01 -11.59
CA THR A 469 -31.90 -11.11 -10.77
C THR A 469 -30.40 -11.26 -10.96
N TRP A 470 -29.73 -11.78 -9.94
CA TRP A 470 -28.27 -11.88 -9.90
C TRP A 470 -27.79 -13.27 -9.49
N THR A 471 -26.73 -13.76 -10.15
CA THR A 471 -26.08 -15.03 -9.83
C THR A 471 -24.57 -14.86 -9.81
N SER A 472 -23.89 -15.56 -8.88
CA SER A 472 -22.43 -15.55 -8.84
C SER A 472 -21.84 -16.31 -10.03
N ILE A 473 -20.82 -15.72 -10.67
CA ILE A 473 -20.02 -16.37 -11.70
C ILE A 473 -18.58 -16.62 -11.23
N ALA A 474 -18.23 -16.25 -10.00
CA ALA A 474 -16.94 -16.58 -9.41
C ALA A 474 -16.89 -18.05 -8.97
N GLN A 475 -15.70 -18.65 -9.05
CA GLN A 475 -15.40 -20.01 -8.57
C GLN A 475 -14.42 -19.94 -7.40
N ASP A 476 -14.16 -21.06 -6.72
CA ASP A 476 -13.29 -21.16 -5.54
C ASP A 476 -11.84 -20.66 -5.78
N ASN A 477 -11.39 -20.63 -7.05
CA ASN A 477 -10.06 -20.14 -7.43
C ASN A 477 -10.04 -18.67 -7.92
N VAL A 478 -11.15 -17.96 -7.77
CA VAL A 478 -11.27 -16.51 -8.04
C VAL A 478 -11.29 -15.78 -6.71
N HIS A 479 -10.35 -14.87 -6.50
CA HIS A 479 -10.34 -14.06 -5.29
C HIS A 479 -11.56 -13.14 -5.25
N VAL A 480 -12.03 -12.82 -4.06
CA VAL A 480 -13.07 -11.81 -3.85
C VAL A 480 -12.53 -10.38 -4.12
N ASP A 481 -13.37 -9.37 -3.95
CA ASP A 481 -13.02 -7.96 -4.06
C ASP A 481 -12.61 -7.55 -5.49
N HIS A 482 -13.64 -7.46 -6.36
CA HIS A 482 -13.48 -7.25 -7.78
C HIS A 482 -13.49 -5.76 -8.14
N HIS A 483 -12.50 -5.31 -8.97
CA HIS A 483 -12.32 -3.91 -9.32
C HIS A 483 -12.40 -3.62 -10.81
N HIS A 484 -12.11 -4.60 -11.66
CA HIS A 484 -12.19 -4.43 -13.10
C HIS A 484 -12.70 -5.70 -13.79
N ILE A 485 -13.46 -5.50 -14.88
CA ILE A 485 -13.93 -6.58 -15.74
C ILE A 485 -13.92 -6.13 -17.20
N TRP A 486 -13.44 -6.98 -18.06
CA TRP A 486 -13.53 -6.82 -19.50
C TRP A 486 -14.27 -8.00 -20.12
N ILE A 487 -15.28 -7.71 -20.96
CA ILE A 487 -16.06 -8.70 -21.71
C ILE A 487 -15.69 -8.56 -23.17
N ASN A 488 -15.25 -9.65 -23.80
CA ASN A 488 -14.84 -9.65 -25.20
C ASN A 488 -16.04 -9.35 -26.12
N PRO A 489 -16.03 -8.26 -26.87
CA PRO A 489 -17.15 -7.87 -27.72
C PRO A 489 -17.43 -8.86 -28.89
N ASN A 490 -16.44 -9.66 -29.27
CA ASN A 490 -16.54 -10.65 -30.32
C ASN A 490 -16.83 -12.08 -29.81
N ASN A 491 -16.62 -12.32 -28.50
CA ASN A 491 -16.88 -13.60 -27.83
C ASN A 491 -17.23 -13.36 -26.35
N PRO A 492 -18.47 -13.11 -26.00
CA PRO A 492 -18.88 -12.76 -24.63
C PRO A 492 -18.64 -13.83 -23.58
N GLN A 493 -18.25 -15.05 -23.96
CA GLN A 493 -17.81 -16.10 -23.06
C GLN A 493 -16.38 -15.88 -22.57
N HIS A 494 -15.59 -15.09 -23.28
CA HIS A 494 -14.25 -14.68 -22.87
C HIS A 494 -14.34 -13.42 -22.04
N VAL A 495 -14.01 -13.56 -20.74
CA VAL A 495 -14.03 -12.47 -19.76
C VAL A 495 -12.70 -12.45 -19.01
N ILE A 496 -12.19 -11.25 -18.78
CA ILE A 496 -11.01 -11.00 -17.92
C ILE A 496 -11.48 -10.22 -16.70
N ASN A 497 -11.13 -10.70 -15.53
CA ASN A 497 -11.47 -10.08 -14.24
C ASN A 497 -10.22 -9.73 -13.46
N GLY A 498 -10.17 -8.50 -12.93
CA GLY A 498 -9.16 -8.02 -11.99
C GLY A 498 -9.74 -7.87 -10.59
N ASN A 499 -9.04 -8.43 -9.59
CA ASN A 499 -9.46 -8.44 -8.20
C ASN A 499 -8.26 -8.26 -7.25
N ASP A 500 -8.46 -8.37 -5.95
CA ASP A 500 -7.39 -8.21 -4.94
C ASP A 500 -6.40 -9.40 -4.90
N GLY A 501 -6.72 -10.48 -5.58
CA GLY A 501 -5.82 -11.62 -5.80
C GLY A 501 -5.13 -11.64 -7.15
N GLY A 502 -5.37 -10.63 -8.01
CA GLY A 502 -4.75 -10.52 -9.33
C GLY A 502 -5.73 -10.67 -10.51
N ILE A 503 -5.29 -11.34 -11.57
CA ILE A 503 -6.05 -11.52 -12.83
C ILE A 503 -6.61 -12.93 -12.91
N ASN A 504 -7.88 -13.01 -13.29
CA ASN A 504 -8.55 -14.27 -13.66
C ASN A 504 -9.13 -14.17 -15.08
N VAL A 505 -9.00 -15.24 -15.85
CA VAL A 505 -9.51 -15.32 -17.22
C VAL A 505 -10.44 -16.51 -17.36
N THR A 506 -11.63 -16.30 -17.95
CA THR A 506 -12.53 -17.36 -18.36
C THR A 506 -12.76 -17.32 -19.88
N LEU A 507 -12.97 -18.50 -20.50
CA LEU A 507 -13.31 -18.64 -21.90
C LEU A 507 -14.70 -19.27 -22.12
N ASP A 508 -15.41 -19.57 -21.03
CA ASP A 508 -16.70 -20.27 -21.01
C ASP A 508 -17.76 -19.55 -20.17
N GLY A 509 -17.60 -18.23 -19.97
CA GLY A 509 -18.59 -17.38 -19.33
C GLY A 509 -18.64 -17.49 -17.81
N GLY A 510 -17.57 -17.98 -17.18
CA GLY A 510 -17.45 -18.10 -15.72
C GLY A 510 -17.60 -19.53 -15.18
N ASP A 511 -17.86 -20.52 -16.07
CA ASP A 511 -17.92 -21.93 -15.64
C ASP A 511 -16.55 -22.41 -15.12
N HIS A 512 -15.45 -21.93 -15.75
CA HIS A 512 -14.07 -22.20 -15.30
C HIS A 512 -13.23 -20.94 -15.43
N TRP A 513 -12.36 -20.72 -14.44
CA TRP A 513 -11.42 -19.60 -14.39
C TRP A 513 -9.97 -20.06 -14.30
N THR A 514 -9.10 -19.36 -14.99
CA THR A 514 -7.65 -19.50 -14.88
C THR A 514 -7.09 -18.31 -14.11
N SER A 515 -6.34 -18.58 -13.04
CA SER A 515 -5.63 -17.53 -12.27
C SER A 515 -4.27 -17.23 -12.93
N CYS A 516 -3.99 -15.97 -13.20
CA CYS A 516 -2.81 -15.47 -13.91
C CYS A 516 -1.80 -14.87 -12.91
N ASN A 517 -1.35 -15.66 -11.93
CA ASN A 517 -0.54 -15.23 -10.79
C ASN A 517 0.97 -15.42 -11.03
N SER A 518 1.49 -14.95 -12.16
CA SER A 518 2.94 -14.98 -12.41
C SER A 518 3.70 -13.72 -11.96
N PRO A 519 3.12 -12.50 -11.93
CA PRO A 519 3.81 -11.33 -11.39
C PRO A 519 3.98 -11.40 -9.86
N ALA A 520 5.16 -11.03 -9.38
CA ALA A 520 5.39 -10.85 -7.95
C ALA A 520 4.95 -9.44 -7.53
N VAL A 521 3.66 -9.26 -7.24
CA VAL A 521 3.03 -7.96 -6.93
C VAL A 521 2.27 -7.95 -5.59
N GLY A 522 2.58 -8.88 -4.69
CA GLY A 522 1.99 -8.96 -3.36
C GLY A 522 2.22 -7.68 -2.54
N GLN A 523 1.18 -7.27 -1.79
CA GLN A 523 1.16 -6.06 -0.98
C GLN A 523 1.44 -6.39 0.50
N PHE A 524 2.72 -6.54 0.87
CA PHE A 524 3.11 -6.89 2.23
C PHE A 524 2.97 -5.71 3.19
N TYR A 525 2.42 -5.98 4.37
CA TYR A 525 2.41 -5.09 5.51
C TYR A 525 3.60 -5.32 6.45
N ALA A 526 4.00 -6.59 6.61
CA ALA A 526 5.09 -6.97 7.49
C ALA A 526 5.78 -8.25 7.01
N VAL A 527 7.03 -8.43 7.41
CA VAL A 527 7.83 -9.63 7.18
C VAL A 527 8.53 -10.07 8.47
N ALA A 528 8.81 -11.36 8.56
CA ALA A 528 9.59 -11.96 9.64
C ALA A 528 10.43 -13.12 9.10
N VAL A 529 11.42 -13.54 9.85
CA VAL A 529 12.31 -14.68 9.53
C VAL A 529 12.44 -15.62 10.70
N ASP A 530 12.81 -16.88 10.44
CA ASP A 530 13.17 -17.85 11.47
C ASP A 530 14.67 -18.20 11.42
N ASP A 531 15.10 -19.10 12.32
CA ASP A 531 16.46 -19.60 12.42
C ASP A 531 16.62 -21.03 11.86
N ALA A 532 15.67 -21.51 11.04
CA ALA A 532 15.82 -22.79 10.34
C ALA A 532 17.00 -22.74 9.34
N ASP A 533 17.47 -23.90 8.88
CA ASP A 533 18.51 -24.01 7.86
C ASP A 533 18.02 -24.90 6.70
N PRO A 534 17.76 -24.32 5.49
CA PRO A 534 17.71 -22.88 5.19
C PRO A 534 16.59 -22.17 5.96
N TYR A 535 16.75 -20.86 6.22
CA TYR A 535 15.74 -20.10 6.92
C TYR A 535 14.49 -19.87 6.06
N ARG A 536 13.37 -19.59 6.72
CA ARG A 536 12.10 -19.29 6.07
C ARG A 536 11.73 -17.83 6.28
N ILE A 537 11.05 -17.27 5.28
CA ILE A 537 10.51 -15.92 5.29
C ILE A 537 9.00 -16.02 5.52
N TYR A 538 8.49 -15.20 6.40
CA TYR A 538 7.08 -15.05 6.72
C TYR A 538 6.62 -13.67 6.30
N GLY A 539 5.38 -13.55 5.83
CA GLY A 539 4.84 -12.25 5.46
C GLY A 539 3.33 -12.18 5.58
N GLY A 540 2.84 -11.04 6.07
CA GLY A 540 1.43 -10.68 6.10
C GLY A 540 1.10 -9.71 4.97
N LEU A 541 0.08 -10.04 4.16
CA LEU A 541 -0.32 -9.28 2.99
C LEU A 541 -1.70 -8.66 3.17
N GLN A 542 -1.89 -7.49 2.60
CA GLN A 542 -3.21 -6.93 2.41
C GLN A 542 -4.08 -7.91 1.60
N ASP A 543 -5.30 -8.13 2.04
CA ASP A 543 -6.36 -8.93 1.42
C ASP A 543 -6.03 -10.42 1.20
N ASN A 544 -4.78 -10.82 1.32
CA ASN A 544 -4.29 -12.14 0.91
C ASN A 544 -3.75 -13.01 2.06
N GLY A 545 -3.92 -12.61 3.31
CA GLY A 545 -3.57 -13.39 4.49
C GLY A 545 -2.09 -13.38 4.84
N THR A 546 -1.66 -14.39 5.62
CA THR A 546 -0.28 -14.57 6.08
C THR A 546 0.30 -15.84 5.50
N TRP A 547 1.53 -15.76 5.00
CA TRP A 547 2.22 -16.84 4.32
C TRP A 547 3.65 -17.03 4.83
N ARG A 548 4.21 -18.23 4.62
CA ARG A 548 5.64 -18.49 4.77
C ARG A 548 6.21 -19.19 3.53
N GLY A 549 7.45 -18.90 3.21
CA GLY A 549 8.15 -19.51 2.09
C GLY A 549 9.65 -19.67 2.33
N PRO A 550 10.34 -20.39 1.44
CA PRO A 550 11.78 -20.59 1.54
C PRO A 550 12.57 -19.35 1.11
N SER A 551 13.62 -19.01 1.84
CA SER A 551 14.50 -17.87 1.52
C SER A 551 15.24 -18.02 0.18
N GLY A 552 15.51 -19.25 -0.25
CA GLY A 552 16.21 -19.51 -1.51
C GLY A 552 15.30 -19.61 -2.75
N TYR A 553 14.02 -19.26 -2.66
CA TYR A 553 13.14 -19.26 -3.82
C TYR A 553 13.40 -18.03 -4.71
N GLU A 554 13.40 -18.24 -6.03
CA GLU A 554 13.40 -17.16 -7.01
C GLU A 554 12.00 -17.03 -7.62
N ALA A 555 11.43 -15.84 -7.54
CA ALA A 555 10.08 -15.57 -8.05
C ALA A 555 10.02 -15.76 -9.57
N GLY A 556 9.00 -16.49 -10.04
CA GLY A 556 8.81 -16.73 -11.47
C GLY A 556 7.65 -17.69 -11.74
N PRO A 557 7.30 -17.91 -13.00
CA PRO A 557 6.16 -18.73 -13.39
C PRO A 557 6.42 -20.25 -13.29
N ARG A 558 7.58 -20.69 -12.82
CA ARG A 558 7.98 -22.11 -12.81
C ARG A 558 7.01 -23.02 -12.06
N TRP A 559 6.41 -22.52 -10.98
CA TRP A 559 5.45 -23.30 -10.19
C TRP A 559 4.18 -23.67 -10.98
N HIS A 560 3.78 -22.88 -11.98
CA HIS A 560 2.70 -23.27 -12.91
C HIS A 560 2.99 -24.56 -13.68
N GLN A 561 4.27 -24.88 -13.89
CA GLN A 561 4.68 -26.08 -14.61
C GLN A 561 4.82 -27.29 -13.68
N THR A 562 5.27 -27.07 -12.45
CA THR A 562 5.54 -28.14 -11.49
C THR A 562 4.33 -28.45 -10.60
N GLY A 563 3.45 -27.48 -10.39
CA GLY A 563 2.36 -27.55 -9.41
C GLY A 563 2.82 -27.38 -7.96
N ASP A 564 4.11 -27.11 -7.75
CA ASP A 564 4.69 -26.93 -6.42
C ASP A 564 4.58 -25.46 -6.00
N TYR A 565 3.64 -25.16 -5.11
CA TYR A 565 3.54 -23.84 -4.49
C TYR A 565 4.73 -23.62 -3.56
N PRO A 566 5.48 -22.54 -3.73
CA PRO A 566 6.65 -22.30 -2.89
C PRO A 566 6.29 -21.81 -1.47
N TYR A 567 5.06 -21.40 -1.25
CA TYR A 567 4.59 -20.79 -0.01
C TYR A 567 3.42 -21.56 0.62
N ASP A 568 3.44 -21.62 1.96
CA ASP A 568 2.36 -22.15 2.80
C ASP A 568 1.52 -21.03 3.39
N ARG A 569 0.18 -21.11 3.27
CA ARG A 569 -0.74 -20.17 3.94
C ARG A 569 -0.84 -20.50 5.44
N LEU A 570 -0.69 -19.49 6.28
CA LEU A 570 -0.76 -19.60 7.74
C LEU A 570 -2.08 -19.08 8.33
N ASN A 571 -2.59 -17.97 7.80
CA ASN A 571 -3.81 -17.32 8.28
C ASN A 571 -4.54 -16.62 7.13
N GLY A 572 -5.82 -16.28 7.33
CA GLY A 572 -6.63 -15.51 6.37
C GLY A 572 -6.83 -14.05 6.82
N GLY A 573 -7.71 -13.32 6.12
CA GLY A 573 -7.95 -11.88 6.31
C GLY A 573 -6.78 -11.05 5.79
N ASP A 574 -6.66 -9.80 6.22
CA ASP A 574 -5.44 -9.01 6.01
C ASP A 574 -4.34 -9.54 6.93
N GLY A 575 -3.26 -10.06 6.35
CA GLY A 575 -2.12 -10.52 7.13
C GLY A 575 -1.40 -9.33 7.79
N MET A 576 -1.22 -9.39 9.10
CA MET A 576 -0.61 -8.33 9.89
C MET A 576 0.83 -8.67 10.28
N ARG A 577 1.36 -8.07 11.34
CA ARG A 577 2.68 -8.40 11.90
C ARG A 577 2.76 -9.87 12.28
N ILE A 578 3.93 -10.46 12.13
CA ILE A 578 4.22 -11.86 12.41
C ILE A 578 5.38 -11.91 13.40
N GLU A 579 5.27 -12.82 14.37
CA GLU A 579 6.40 -13.20 15.23
C GLU A 579 6.59 -14.71 15.15
N VAL A 580 7.81 -15.15 15.23
CA VAL A 580 8.18 -16.56 15.15
C VAL A 580 9.03 -16.94 16.38
N ASP A 581 8.65 -18.03 17.05
CA ASP A 581 9.47 -18.58 18.13
C ASP A 581 10.66 -19.33 17.51
N THR A 582 11.84 -18.72 17.55
CA THR A 582 13.06 -19.27 16.96
C THR A 582 13.64 -20.44 17.74
N ARG A 583 13.10 -20.77 18.92
CA ARG A 583 13.49 -21.95 19.69
C ARG A 583 13.05 -23.26 19.03
N ASP A 584 11.92 -23.22 18.28
CA ASP A 584 11.39 -24.38 17.57
C ASP A 584 11.15 -24.13 16.08
N ASN A 585 11.11 -22.88 15.64
CA ASN A 585 10.80 -22.42 14.28
C ASN A 585 9.45 -22.90 13.74
N GLU A 586 8.55 -23.37 14.60
CA GLU A 586 7.24 -23.91 14.26
C GLU A 586 6.09 -23.21 14.97
N THR A 587 6.37 -22.55 16.10
CA THR A 587 5.39 -21.72 16.81
C THR A 587 5.39 -20.32 16.21
N VAL A 588 4.24 -19.92 15.64
CA VAL A 588 4.08 -18.65 14.94
C VAL A 588 2.89 -17.87 15.53
N TYR A 589 3.06 -16.55 15.58
CA TYR A 589 2.05 -15.60 16.02
C TYR A 589 1.60 -14.82 14.79
N THR A 590 0.35 -15.03 14.37
CA THR A 590 -0.21 -14.40 13.17
C THR A 590 -1.55 -13.74 13.49
N GLY A 591 -1.88 -12.66 12.83
CA GLY A 591 -3.11 -11.93 13.10
C GLY A 591 -3.77 -11.38 11.85
N TYR A 592 -4.98 -10.85 12.06
CA TYR A 592 -5.70 -10.03 11.12
C TYR A 592 -6.12 -8.72 11.80
N GLN A 593 -6.91 -7.91 11.16
CA GLN A 593 -7.23 -6.52 11.54
C GLN A 593 -7.65 -6.38 13.01
N PHE A 594 -7.33 -5.23 13.61
CA PHE A 594 -7.79 -4.79 14.93
C PHE A 594 -7.42 -5.70 16.10
N GLY A 595 -6.21 -6.24 16.09
CA GLY A 595 -5.65 -6.95 17.24
C GLY A 595 -6.07 -8.38 17.42
N TRP A 596 -6.70 -8.96 16.41
CA TRP A 596 -7.06 -10.36 16.41
C TRP A 596 -5.87 -11.24 16.02
N TYR A 597 -5.16 -11.78 17.00
CA TYR A 597 -4.01 -12.65 16.81
C TYR A 597 -4.29 -14.07 17.25
N SER A 598 -3.47 -14.99 16.76
CA SER A 598 -3.43 -16.37 17.22
C SER A 598 -2.00 -16.86 17.27
N ARG A 599 -1.65 -17.63 18.30
CA ARG A 599 -0.48 -18.51 18.33
C ARG A 599 -0.85 -19.85 17.72
N SER A 600 -0.08 -20.33 16.79
CA SER A 600 -0.24 -21.67 16.22
C SER A 600 1.10 -22.38 16.13
N ASN A 601 1.14 -23.67 16.51
CA ASN A 601 2.30 -24.51 16.31
C ASN A 601 2.07 -25.38 15.08
N ARG A 602 2.94 -25.25 14.08
CA ARG A 602 2.79 -25.90 12.78
C ARG A 602 3.05 -27.41 12.81
N GLN A 603 3.81 -27.87 13.79
CA GLN A 603 4.11 -29.28 13.95
C GLN A 603 3.01 -30.04 14.69
N THR A 604 2.48 -29.47 15.78
CA THR A 604 1.46 -30.10 16.60
C THR A 604 0.05 -29.81 16.15
N GLY A 605 -0.17 -28.70 15.46
CA GLY A 605 -1.50 -28.18 15.09
C GLY A 605 -2.21 -27.44 16.21
N ASP A 606 -1.56 -27.24 17.37
CA ASP A 606 -2.13 -26.49 18.49
C ASP A 606 -2.35 -25.02 18.08
N ARG A 607 -3.49 -24.47 18.51
CA ARG A 607 -3.84 -23.07 18.26
C ARG A 607 -4.47 -22.42 19.50
N ALA A 608 -4.04 -21.20 19.83
CA ALA A 608 -4.63 -20.36 20.86
C ALA A 608 -4.96 -18.99 20.29
N ARG A 609 -6.10 -18.41 20.70
CA ARG A 609 -6.48 -17.03 20.36
C ARG A 609 -5.79 -16.08 21.32
N LEU A 610 -5.29 -14.98 20.78
CA LEU A 610 -4.58 -13.93 21.51
C LEU A 610 -5.30 -12.60 21.29
N HIS A 611 -6.06 -12.15 22.27
CA HIS A 611 -6.77 -10.88 22.21
C HIS A 611 -7.03 -10.38 23.63
N PRO A 612 -6.26 -9.40 24.12
CA PRO A 612 -6.53 -8.76 25.41
C PRO A 612 -7.92 -8.13 25.43
N GLU A 613 -8.70 -8.42 26.46
CA GLU A 613 -10.05 -7.91 26.63
C GLU A 613 -10.09 -6.84 27.73
N HIS A 614 -11.07 -5.92 27.63
CA HIS A 614 -11.34 -4.96 28.70
C HIS A 614 -12.43 -5.50 29.62
N THR A 615 -12.44 -5.03 30.85
CA THR A 615 -13.45 -5.42 31.84
C THR A 615 -14.79 -4.74 31.54
N LEU A 616 -15.89 -5.43 31.70
CA LEU A 616 -17.23 -4.88 31.51
C LEU A 616 -17.45 -3.60 32.34
N GLY A 617 -17.73 -2.50 31.68
CA GLY A 617 -17.91 -1.17 32.25
C GLY A 617 -16.65 -0.29 32.20
N GLU A 618 -15.51 -0.82 31.75
CA GLU A 618 -14.37 0.01 31.35
C GLU A 618 -14.58 0.54 29.92
N THR A 619 -13.87 1.63 29.62
CA THR A 619 -13.84 2.12 28.24
C THR A 619 -13.21 1.06 27.33
N PRO A 620 -13.85 0.71 26.19
CA PRO A 620 -13.33 -0.26 25.27
C PRO A 620 -11.91 0.02 24.82
N LEU A 621 -11.14 -1.05 24.61
CA LEU A 621 -9.83 -0.96 24.02
C LEU A 621 -9.96 -0.50 22.57
N ARG A 622 -9.05 0.35 22.13
CA ARG A 622 -8.95 0.78 20.73
C ARG A 622 -7.77 0.09 20.09
N TRP A 623 -8.03 -0.58 18.98
CA TRP A 623 -7.08 -1.36 18.24
C TRP A 623 -6.75 -0.70 16.90
N ASN A 624 -5.48 -0.65 16.54
CA ASN A 624 -5.07 -0.22 15.21
C ASN A 624 -5.42 -1.31 14.18
N TRP A 625 -5.61 -0.90 12.93
CA TRP A 625 -5.70 -1.86 11.81
C TRP A 625 -4.51 -2.82 11.83
N GLN A 626 -3.30 -2.29 11.88
CA GLN A 626 -2.07 -3.03 12.09
C GLN A 626 -1.65 -2.92 13.56
N THR A 627 -2.21 -3.75 14.40
CA THR A 627 -1.87 -3.78 15.83
C THR A 627 -0.43 -4.24 16.03
N PRO A 628 0.41 -3.49 16.77
CA PRO A 628 1.78 -3.92 17.04
C PRO A 628 1.82 -5.08 18.04
N ILE A 629 2.57 -6.12 17.69
CA ILE A 629 2.99 -7.21 18.57
C ILE A 629 4.50 -7.30 18.57
N HIS A 630 5.10 -7.84 19.65
CA HIS A 630 6.53 -8.08 19.72
C HIS A 630 6.84 -9.23 20.68
N LEU A 631 7.56 -10.25 20.16
CA LEU A 631 8.05 -11.37 20.94
C LEU A 631 9.43 -11.02 21.51
N SER A 632 9.61 -11.14 22.82
CA SER A 632 10.86 -10.78 23.45
C SER A 632 12.04 -11.64 22.99
N ARG A 633 13.08 -11.01 22.46
CA ARG A 633 14.34 -11.70 22.10
C ARG A 633 15.05 -12.30 23.31
N HIS A 634 14.85 -11.74 24.49
CA HIS A 634 15.46 -12.23 25.73
C HIS A 634 14.78 -13.47 26.31
N HIS A 635 13.45 -13.58 26.11
CA HIS A 635 12.65 -14.69 26.61
C HIS A 635 11.36 -14.86 25.79
N GLN A 636 11.34 -15.80 24.87
CA GLN A 636 10.25 -15.96 23.88
C GLN A 636 8.93 -16.56 24.46
N ASP A 637 8.78 -16.65 25.80
CA ASP A 637 7.48 -16.80 26.44
C ASP A 637 6.82 -15.44 26.71
N VAL A 638 7.59 -14.35 26.60
CA VAL A 638 7.12 -12.99 26.83
C VAL A 638 6.66 -12.39 25.52
N LEU A 639 5.37 -12.10 25.43
CA LEU A 639 4.73 -11.45 24.29
C LEU A 639 4.18 -10.10 24.72
N TYR A 640 4.45 -9.07 23.93
CA TYR A 640 3.93 -7.72 24.07
C TYR A 640 2.91 -7.40 23.01
N MET A 641 1.89 -6.61 23.35
CA MET A 641 0.83 -6.23 22.44
C MET A 641 0.33 -4.80 22.75
N GLY A 642 -0.02 -4.03 21.70
CA GLY A 642 -0.42 -2.64 21.83
C GLY A 642 -1.84 -2.37 21.31
N SER A 643 -2.77 -2.01 22.23
CA SER A 643 -4.04 -1.33 21.88
C SER A 643 -3.84 0.20 22.01
N ASN A 644 -4.75 0.96 22.62
CA ASN A 644 -4.43 2.27 23.19
C ASN A 644 -3.69 2.15 24.54
N ARG A 645 -3.55 0.92 25.03
CA ARG A 645 -2.81 0.54 26.23
C ARG A 645 -1.77 -0.51 25.88
N PHE A 646 -0.80 -0.70 26.78
CA PHE A 646 0.21 -1.73 26.62
C PHE A 646 -0.18 -2.99 27.40
N HIS A 647 -0.05 -4.14 26.74
CA HIS A 647 -0.36 -5.46 27.28
C HIS A 647 0.88 -6.35 27.22
N ARG A 648 1.05 -7.20 28.24
CA ARG A 648 2.14 -8.17 28.32
C ARG A 648 1.61 -9.54 28.72
N SER A 649 2.08 -10.58 28.05
CA SER A 649 1.97 -11.97 28.46
C SER A 649 3.33 -12.50 28.89
N LEU A 650 3.36 -13.42 29.88
CA LEU A 650 4.55 -14.14 30.32
C LEU A 650 4.47 -15.64 29.98
N ASP A 651 3.44 -16.06 29.27
CA ASP A 651 3.08 -17.44 28.95
C ASP A 651 2.63 -17.60 27.49
N GLN A 652 3.35 -16.96 26.56
CA GLN A 652 3.14 -17.06 25.12
C GLN A 652 1.75 -16.57 24.67
N GLY A 653 1.12 -15.65 25.42
CA GLY A 653 -0.17 -15.07 25.09
C GLY A 653 -1.37 -15.80 25.68
N ASP A 654 -1.20 -16.84 26.51
CA ASP A 654 -2.32 -17.52 27.17
C ASP A 654 -3.01 -16.59 28.17
N ASN A 655 -2.26 -15.71 28.84
CA ASN A 655 -2.81 -14.68 29.72
C ASN A 655 -2.14 -13.33 29.45
N PHE A 656 -2.92 -12.25 29.44
CA PHE A 656 -2.43 -10.90 29.29
C PHE A 656 -2.65 -10.05 30.54
N GLU A 657 -1.66 -9.25 30.91
CA GLU A 657 -1.75 -8.21 31.92
C GLU A 657 -1.68 -6.83 31.23
N THR A 658 -2.67 -5.97 31.49
CA THR A 658 -2.66 -4.58 31.05
C THR A 658 -1.84 -3.73 32.00
N LEU A 659 -0.68 -3.23 31.57
CA LEU A 659 0.32 -2.57 32.41
C LEU A 659 0.36 -1.05 32.26
N SER A 660 -0.53 -0.46 31.44
CA SER A 660 -0.56 0.99 31.28
C SER A 660 -1.99 1.53 31.32
N GLY A 661 -2.11 2.83 31.57
CA GLY A 661 -3.28 3.60 31.16
C GLY A 661 -3.26 3.84 29.66
N ASP A 662 -4.10 4.77 29.19
CA ASP A 662 -4.11 5.20 27.78
C ASP A 662 -2.79 5.96 27.46
N LEU A 663 -2.00 5.41 26.53
CA LEU A 663 -0.70 5.96 26.10
C LEU A 663 -0.85 6.88 24.86
N THR A 664 -2.08 7.22 24.50
CA THR A 664 -2.42 8.09 23.38
C THR A 664 -3.02 9.41 23.85
N ARG A 665 -3.39 10.29 22.94
CA ARG A 665 -4.14 11.52 23.26
C ARG A 665 -5.66 11.26 23.41
N GLY A 666 -6.09 10.02 23.25
CA GLY A 666 -7.48 9.60 23.28
C GLY A 666 -8.16 9.54 21.91
N SER A 667 -9.36 8.98 21.90
CA SER A 667 -10.18 8.85 20.69
C SER A 667 -10.56 10.21 20.10
N LYS A 668 -10.82 10.22 18.79
CA LYS A 668 -11.53 11.32 18.11
C LYS A 668 -12.90 10.85 17.65
N LYS A 669 -13.82 11.78 17.48
CA LYS A 669 -15.12 11.49 16.89
C LYS A 669 -14.92 11.17 15.40
N GLY A 670 -15.32 9.98 14.97
CA GLY A 670 -15.23 9.47 13.61
C GLY A 670 -15.54 7.98 13.59
N ASN A 671 -15.55 7.40 12.41
CA ASN A 671 -15.87 5.97 12.17
C ASN A 671 -14.63 5.09 11.99
N VAL A 672 -13.42 5.65 12.13
CA VAL A 672 -12.15 4.91 12.05
C VAL A 672 -11.50 4.87 13.44
N PRO A 673 -11.09 3.70 13.95
CA PRO A 673 -10.33 3.60 15.20
C PRO A 673 -9.09 4.48 15.17
N PHE A 674 -8.93 5.33 16.21
CA PHE A 674 -7.85 6.29 16.34
C PHE A 674 -7.50 6.53 17.81
N GLY A 675 -6.26 6.97 18.07
CA GLY A 675 -5.67 6.99 19.38
C GLY A 675 -5.27 5.56 19.79
N THR A 676 -4.43 4.93 18.99
CA THR A 676 -3.99 3.54 19.12
C THR A 676 -2.47 3.47 19.02
N LEU A 677 -1.85 2.44 19.60
CA LEU A 677 -0.44 2.15 19.40
C LEU A 677 -0.21 1.56 18.01
N THR A 678 0.91 1.94 17.37
CA THR A 678 1.26 1.57 16.01
C THR A 678 2.64 0.95 15.89
N ALA A 679 3.51 1.20 16.87
CA ALA A 679 4.86 0.67 16.91
C ALA A 679 5.20 0.24 18.34
N LEU A 680 5.96 -0.85 18.47
CA LEU A 680 6.42 -1.40 19.75
C LEU A 680 7.75 -2.13 19.54
N HIS A 681 8.74 -1.87 20.37
CA HIS A 681 10.02 -2.56 20.34
C HIS A 681 10.64 -2.69 21.73
N GLU A 682 11.23 -3.86 22.00
CA GLU A 682 12.05 -4.11 23.19
C GLU A 682 13.53 -3.92 22.84
N SER A 683 14.31 -3.31 23.72
CA SER A 683 15.75 -3.16 23.51
C SER A 683 16.44 -4.53 23.41
N PRO A 684 17.20 -4.79 22.33
CA PRO A 684 17.93 -6.04 22.19
C PRO A 684 19.04 -6.21 23.24
N LEU A 685 19.51 -5.12 23.83
CA LEU A 685 20.56 -5.11 24.83
C LEU A 685 20.04 -5.15 26.28
N ARG A 686 18.74 -4.91 26.50
CA ARG A 686 18.20 -4.80 27.86
C ARG A 686 16.76 -5.26 27.95
N PHE A 687 16.55 -6.42 28.60
CA PHE A 687 15.23 -6.98 28.87
C PHE A 687 14.29 -5.98 29.56
N GLY A 688 13.05 -5.87 29.11
CA GLY A 688 12.02 -5.03 29.69
C GLY A 688 12.19 -3.54 29.43
N ARG A 689 13.17 -3.13 28.61
CA ARG A 689 13.27 -1.75 28.16
C ARG A 689 12.50 -1.59 26.87
N LEU A 690 11.36 -0.88 26.95
CA LEU A 690 10.36 -0.82 25.90
C LEU A 690 10.21 0.59 25.35
N ALA A 691 9.87 0.66 24.05
CA ALA A 691 9.41 1.87 23.39
C ALA A 691 8.08 1.58 22.67
N VAL A 692 7.14 2.52 22.72
CA VAL A 692 5.90 2.47 21.96
C VAL A 692 5.63 3.78 21.25
N GLY A 693 5.03 3.69 20.06
CA GLY A 693 4.58 4.81 19.25
C GLY A 693 3.08 4.74 18.97
N SER A 694 2.44 5.89 18.72
CA SER A 694 1.00 5.96 18.45
C SER A 694 0.66 6.66 17.13
N ASP A 695 -0.56 6.44 16.63
CA ASP A 695 -1.12 7.06 15.43
C ASP A 695 -1.36 8.59 15.58
N ASP A 696 -1.38 9.08 16.81
CA ASP A 696 -1.51 10.50 17.13
C ASP A 696 -0.18 11.16 17.51
N GLY A 697 0.94 10.45 17.29
CA GLY A 697 2.30 10.97 17.30
C GLY A 697 2.93 11.08 18.70
N LEU A 698 2.53 10.24 19.65
CA LEU A 698 3.21 10.14 20.94
C LEU A 698 4.21 8.98 20.93
N VAL A 699 5.31 9.18 21.63
CA VAL A 699 6.31 8.15 21.95
C VAL A 699 6.44 8.06 23.45
N HIS A 700 6.32 6.84 23.99
CA HIS A 700 6.51 6.55 25.40
C HIS A 700 7.57 5.47 25.60
N LEU A 701 8.37 5.61 26.66
CA LEU A 701 9.40 4.66 27.04
C LEU A 701 9.10 4.06 28.40
N SER A 702 9.36 2.76 28.55
CA SER A 702 9.33 2.06 29.83
C SER A 702 10.71 1.47 30.14
N PRO A 703 11.28 1.69 31.34
CA PRO A 703 12.54 1.10 31.74
C PRO A 703 12.39 -0.27 32.45
N ASP A 704 11.17 -0.68 32.77
CA ASP A 704 10.84 -1.71 33.75
C ASP A 704 9.79 -2.74 33.32
N GLY A 705 9.71 -3.03 32.02
CA GLY A 705 8.83 -4.07 31.47
C GLY A 705 7.37 -3.66 31.38
N GLY A 706 7.10 -2.36 31.30
CA GLY A 706 5.75 -1.81 31.13
C GLY A 706 5.08 -1.30 32.40
N TYR A 707 5.73 -1.41 33.57
CA TYR A 707 5.14 -0.96 34.84
C TYR A 707 5.08 0.57 34.96
N THR A 708 6.09 1.26 34.43
CA THR A 708 6.10 2.75 34.39
C THR A 708 6.37 3.24 32.98
N TRP A 709 5.76 4.37 32.61
CA TRP A 709 5.86 4.97 31.30
C TRP A 709 6.18 6.45 31.34
N GLU A 710 7.13 6.87 30.51
CA GLU A 710 7.53 8.26 30.38
C GLU A 710 7.33 8.76 28.95
N ALA A 711 6.65 9.89 28.76
CA ALA A 711 6.51 10.51 27.43
C ALA A 711 7.86 11.08 26.96
N ARG A 712 8.33 10.62 25.80
CA ARG A 712 9.63 10.97 25.21
C ARG A 712 9.51 11.32 23.72
N THR A 713 8.39 11.88 23.32
CA THR A 713 8.13 12.25 21.93
C THR A 713 9.17 13.24 21.40
N PRO A 714 9.77 12.99 20.22
CA PRO A 714 10.64 13.94 19.53
C PRO A 714 9.98 15.31 19.32
N PRO A 715 10.74 16.41 19.26
CA PRO A 715 10.18 17.72 18.97
C PRO A 715 9.56 17.75 17.56
N ALA A 716 8.36 18.30 17.44
CA ALA A 716 7.71 18.43 16.14
C ALA A 716 8.53 19.32 15.21
N PRO A 717 8.68 18.98 13.91
CA PRO A 717 9.30 19.85 12.93
C PRO A 717 8.55 21.17 12.82
N GLN A 718 9.25 22.28 12.51
CA GLN A 718 8.61 23.59 12.40
C GLN A 718 7.56 23.65 11.28
N ALA A 719 7.72 22.81 10.25
CA ALA A 719 6.81 22.72 9.11
C ALA A 719 5.57 21.85 9.36
N ALA A 720 5.58 20.99 10.39
CA ALA A 720 4.49 20.10 10.71
C ALA A 720 3.89 20.43 12.09
N PRO A 721 2.60 20.74 12.20
CA PRO A 721 1.95 20.95 13.49
C PRO A 721 1.94 19.65 14.31
N ARG A 722 2.15 19.78 15.57
CA ARG A 722 2.55 18.81 16.58
C ARG A 722 1.64 17.59 16.83
N ARG A 723 0.57 17.34 16.08
CA ARG A 723 -0.53 16.51 16.62
C ARG A 723 -1.06 15.40 15.72
N THR A 724 -0.47 15.14 14.57
CA THR A 724 -1.10 14.21 13.61
C THR A 724 -0.15 13.36 12.78
N LEU A 725 1.16 13.39 13.01
CA LEU A 725 2.08 12.50 12.35
C LEU A 725 2.03 11.14 13.03
N TRP A 726 1.82 10.10 12.26
CA TRP A 726 1.79 8.72 12.68
C TRP A 726 3.21 8.22 13.01
N VAL A 727 3.44 7.61 14.16
CA VAL A 727 4.70 6.93 14.46
C VAL A 727 4.70 5.61 13.71
N THR A 728 5.62 5.45 12.77
CA THR A 728 5.71 4.22 11.96
C THR A 728 6.64 3.20 12.59
N GLU A 729 7.75 3.65 13.20
CA GLU A 729 8.70 2.76 13.84
C GLU A 729 9.29 3.38 15.11
N VAL A 730 9.60 2.53 16.09
CA VAL A 730 10.44 2.81 17.24
C VAL A 730 11.47 1.68 17.35
N LEU A 731 12.76 1.99 17.23
CA LEU A 731 13.82 0.99 17.15
C LEU A 731 14.93 1.27 18.16
N TRP A 732 15.09 0.42 19.17
CA TRP A 732 16.25 0.44 20.05
C TRP A 732 17.47 -0.08 19.30
N SER A 733 18.61 0.62 19.45
CA SER A 733 19.87 0.23 18.81
C SER A 733 20.42 -1.09 19.33
N HIS A 734 21.04 -1.85 18.43
CA HIS A 734 21.80 -3.06 18.75
C HIS A 734 23.17 -2.74 19.36
N HIS A 735 23.69 -1.51 19.18
CA HIS A 735 25.04 -1.12 19.62
C HIS A 735 25.07 -0.28 20.91
N SER A 736 23.96 0.43 21.19
CA SER A 736 23.88 1.28 22.39
C SER A 736 22.54 1.15 23.11
N ALA A 737 22.57 0.72 24.36
CA ALA A 737 21.36 0.58 25.16
C ALA A 737 20.60 1.90 25.37
N ASP A 738 21.23 3.06 25.18
CA ASP A 738 20.63 4.37 25.37
C ASP A 738 20.21 5.03 24.05
N ARG A 739 20.54 4.41 22.90
CA ARG A 739 20.17 4.90 21.56
C ARG A 739 18.81 4.36 21.11
N LEU A 740 17.95 5.27 20.67
CA LEU A 740 16.62 4.97 20.13
C LEU A 740 16.39 5.77 18.84
N TYR A 741 15.87 5.11 17.81
CA TYR A 741 15.39 5.74 16.59
C TYR A 741 13.87 5.79 16.57
N VAL A 742 13.31 6.85 15.99
CA VAL A 742 11.86 7.02 15.81
C VAL A 742 11.58 7.61 14.45
N THR A 743 10.63 7.00 13.74
CA THR A 743 10.17 7.49 12.43
C THR A 743 8.71 7.93 12.49
N PHE A 744 8.36 8.88 11.62
CA PHE A 744 6.99 9.33 11.46
C PHE A 744 6.65 9.48 9.98
N ASN A 745 5.36 9.29 9.65
CA ASN A 745 4.83 9.66 8.35
C ASN A 745 3.58 10.54 8.45
N GLY A 746 3.27 11.23 7.36
CA GLY A 746 2.15 12.16 7.27
C GLY A 746 1.31 11.98 6.00
N TYR A 747 1.47 10.90 5.25
CA TYR A 747 0.80 10.72 3.96
C TYR A 747 -0.73 10.80 4.06
N ARG A 748 -1.31 10.38 5.21
CA ARG A 748 -2.75 10.50 5.49
C ARG A 748 -3.26 11.95 5.56
N HIS A 749 -2.35 12.92 5.49
CA HIS A 749 -2.60 14.36 5.43
C HIS A 749 -1.99 15.00 4.18
N ASP A 750 -1.72 14.22 3.14
CA ASP A 750 -1.00 14.64 1.92
C ASP A 750 0.37 15.26 2.21
N HIS A 751 1.00 14.84 3.30
CA HIS A 751 2.29 15.33 3.75
C HIS A 751 3.34 14.23 3.66
N PHE A 752 4.31 14.37 2.74
CA PHE A 752 5.21 13.31 2.31
C PHE A 752 6.66 13.50 2.78
N ALA A 753 6.93 14.44 3.67
CA ALA A 753 8.29 14.65 4.17
C ALA A 753 8.78 13.46 5.03
N PRO A 754 10.06 13.03 4.86
CA PRO A 754 10.65 11.99 5.68
C PRO A 754 10.97 12.53 7.08
N TYR A 755 10.66 11.75 8.11
CA TYR A 755 10.96 12.10 9.51
C TYR A 755 11.63 10.94 10.20
N LEU A 756 12.93 11.08 10.47
CA LEU A 756 13.74 10.17 11.26
C LEU A 756 14.44 10.96 12.38
N TYR A 757 14.33 10.46 13.57
CA TYR A 757 14.96 11.03 14.77
C TYR A 757 15.79 9.96 15.47
N ALA A 758 16.92 10.39 16.06
CA ALA A 758 17.71 9.58 16.97
C ALA A 758 17.90 10.30 18.32
N SER A 759 17.95 9.52 19.37
CA SER A 759 18.33 9.94 20.73
C SER A 759 19.41 9.03 21.24
N ASP A 760 20.46 9.57 21.87
CA ASP A 760 21.55 8.84 22.53
C ASP A 760 21.43 8.86 24.05
N ASP A 761 20.33 9.38 24.59
CA ASP A 761 20.12 9.63 26.01
C ASP A 761 18.74 9.22 26.53
N ASN A 762 18.18 8.13 25.96
CA ASN A 762 16.84 7.63 26.32
C ASN A 762 15.72 8.61 26.04
N GLY A 763 15.76 9.27 24.89
CA GLY A 763 14.71 10.19 24.48
C GLY A 763 14.67 11.53 25.24
N GLN A 764 15.71 11.87 26.00
CA GLN A 764 15.79 13.17 26.67
C GLN A 764 16.09 14.29 25.66
N THR A 765 16.99 14.02 24.73
CA THR A 765 17.29 14.91 23.60
C THR A 765 17.20 14.14 22.29
N TRP A 766 16.87 14.85 21.20
CA TRP A 766 16.66 14.28 19.90
C TRP A 766 17.40 15.03 18.81
N SER A 767 18.03 14.30 17.92
CA SER A 767 18.59 14.79 16.67
C SER A 767 17.71 14.33 15.50
N ARG A 768 17.40 15.23 14.57
CA ARG A 768 16.76 14.85 13.30
C ARG A 768 17.84 14.39 12.32
N LEU A 769 17.68 13.21 11.74
CA LEU A 769 18.63 12.63 10.81
C LEU A 769 18.18 12.87 9.36
N GLY A 770 19.10 12.90 8.40
CA GLY A 770 18.80 13.02 6.98
C GLY A 770 18.36 14.41 6.51
N ASP A 771 18.32 15.42 7.38
CA ASP A 771 17.93 16.81 7.05
C ASP A 771 18.81 17.80 7.80
N ASP A 772 19.96 18.14 7.19
CA ASP A 772 20.89 19.15 7.73
C ASP A 772 20.71 20.52 7.03
N GLY A 773 19.68 20.68 6.19
CA GLY A 773 19.43 21.87 5.38
C GLY A 773 20.35 21.98 4.15
N THR A 774 21.15 20.96 3.87
CA THR A 774 21.93 20.84 2.63
C THR A 774 21.38 19.73 1.76
N VAL A 775 21.07 19.99 0.49
CA VAL A 775 20.39 19.10 -0.48
C VAL A 775 21.20 17.82 -0.82
N ARG A 776 22.35 17.57 -0.20
CA ARG A 776 23.30 16.55 -0.67
C ARG A 776 23.28 15.22 0.07
N SER A 777 22.55 15.07 1.16
CA SER A 777 22.64 13.89 2.03
C SER A 777 21.31 13.42 2.59
N GLY A 778 20.20 14.06 2.24
CA GLY A 778 18.88 13.75 2.80
C GLY A 778 18.10 12.68 2.03
N LEU A 779 17.20 12.01 2.73
CA LEU A 779 16.18 11.15 2.12
C LEU A 779 15.28 11.98 1.18
N PRO A 780 14.71 11.37 0.13
CA PRO A 780 13.78 12.06 -0.75
C PRO A 780 12.48 12.43 -0.01
N MET A 781 11.63 13.25 -0.66
CA MET A 781 10.34 13.68 -0.14
C MET A 781 9.34 12.50 -0.18
N GLU A 782 9.62 11.49 0.59
CA GLU A 782 8.87 10.23 0.72
C GLU A 782 8.69 9.88 2.20
N PRO A 783 7.49 9.45 2.62
CA PRO A 783 7.25 8.99 3.99
C PRO A 783 8.11 7.77 4.34
N ILE A 784 8.58 7.71 5.57
CA ILE A 784 9.32 6.57 6.08
C ILE A 784 8.34 5.57 6.71
N ASN A 785 8.48 4.29 6.35
CA ASN A 785 7.65 3.20 6.87
C ASN A 785 8.43 2.24 7.78
N ALA A 786 9.69 1.93 7.43
CA ALA A 786 10.50 0.94 8.13
C ALA A 786 11.95 1.41 8.34
N LEU A 787 12.58 0.86 9.39
CA LEU A 787 13.99 1.09 9.71
C LEU A 787 14.59 -0.20 10.27
N ALA A 788 15.79 -0.59 9.79
CA ALA A 788 16.57 -1.68 10.35
C ALA A 788 18.01 -1.25 10.62
N GLU A 789 18.61 -1.71 11.71
CA GLU A 789 20.02 -1.51 12.08
C GLU A 789 20.76 -2.84 12.03
N SER A 790 21.92 -2.88 11.40
CA SER A 790 22.79 -4.06 11.43
C SER A 790 23.28 -4.35 12.85
N GLU A 791 23.26 -5.61 13.28
CA GLU A 791 23.85 -6.03 14.56
C GLU A 791 25.38 -6.08 14.51
N ASP A 792 25.96 -6.35 13.35
CA ASP A 792 27.40 -6.53 13.15
C ASP A 792 28.14 -5.21 12.92
N VAL A 793 27.50 -4.21 12.31
CA VAL A 793 28.15 -2.96 11.90
C VAL A 793 27.43 -1.75 12.49
N GLU A 794 28.08 -1.10 13.47
CA GLU A 794 27.54 0.14 14.07
C GLU A 794 27.42 1.23 13.00
N GLY A 795 26.24 1.86 12.92
CA GLY A 795 25.94 2.93 11.97
C GLY A 795 25.43 2.46 10.62
N LEU A 796 25.43 1.16 10.31
CA LEU A 796 24.79 0.61 9.13
C LEU A 796 23.28 0.52 9.38
N LEU A 797 22.53 1.40 8.69
CA LEU A 797 21.09 1.48 8.76
C LEU A 797 20.48 1.30 7.38
N PHE A 798 19.30 0.67 7.34
CA PHE A 798 18.43 0.60 6.16
C PHE A 798 17.10 1.28 6.45
N CYS A 799 16.62 2.09 5.50
CA CYS A 799 15.40 2.88 5.64
C CYS A 799 14.47 2.61 4.46
N GLY A 800 13.28 2.06 4.76
CA GLY A 800 12.21 1.83 3.80
C GLY A 800 11.28 3.04 3.71
N THR A 801 11.03 3.52 2.48
CA THR A 801 10.12 4.64 2.19
C THR A 801 9.02 4.23 1.23
N ASP A 802 8.11 5.16 0.88
CA ASP A 802 7.08 4.92 -0.17
C ASP A 802 7.67 4.75 -1.58
N GLY A 803 8.94 5.06 -1.80
CA GLY A 803 9.56 5.00 -3.12
C GLY A 803 10.86 4.22 -3.19
N GLY A 804 11.18 3.39 -2.18
CA GLY A 804 12.33 2.51 -2.23
C GLY A 804 13.07 2.29 -0.91
N LEU A 805 14.26 1.72 -1.03
CA LEU A 805 15.14 1.37 0.08
C LEU A 805 16.43 2.20 0.04
N TYR A 806 16.80 2.77 1.17
CA TYR A 806 17.99 3.59 1.35
C TYR A 806 18.89 3.01 2.43
N ALA A 807 20.22 3.19 2.28
CA ALA A 807 21.22 2.72 3.21
C ALA A 807 22.12 3.84 3.71
N SER A 808 22.53 3.76 4.98
CA SER A 808 23.46 4.70 5.64
C SER A 808 24.57 3.92 6.33
N LEU A 809 25.80 4.44 6.32
CA LEU A 809 26.93 3.89 7.08
C LEU A 809 27.36 4.78 8.26
N ASP A 810 26.66 5.90 8.47
CA ASP A 810 27.05 6.90 9.49
C ASP A 810 25.95 7.14 10.52
N GLY A 811 25.11 6.14 10.76
CA GLY A 811 24.02 6.23 11.74
C GLY A 811 22.86 7.11 11.28
N GLY A 812 22.65 7.27 9.98
CA GLY A 812 21.50 7.97 9.39
C GLY A 812 21.77 9.45 9.06
N PHE A 813 23.02 9.94 9.14
CA PHE A 813 23.35 11.31 8.76
C PHE A 813 23.39 11.49 7.25
N THR A 814 23.90 10.50 6.50
CA THR A 814 23.90 10.49 5.04
C THR A 814 23.29 9.19 4.50
N TRP A 815 22.65 9.29 3.34
CA TRP A 815 21.93 8.20 2.72
C TRP A 815 22.34 8.00 1.26
N ALA A 816 22.31 6.76 0.80
CA ALA A 816 22.39 6.37 -0.59
C ALA A 816 21.25 5.43 -0.93
N LEU A 817 20.90 5.28 -2.21
CA LEU A 817 19.96 4.25 -2.63
C LEU A 817 20.58 2.88 -2.36
N ALA A 818 19.84 1.98 -1.72
CA ALA A 818 20.38 0.66 -1.36
C ALA A 818 20.62 -0.22 -2.60
N HIS A 819 19.68 -0.27 -3.53
CA HIS A 819 19.90 -1.01 -4.79
C HIS A 819 19.10 -0.40 -5.95
N PRO A 820 19.72 -0.18 -7.13
CA PRO A 820 19.04 0.43 -8.28
C PRO A 820 18.01 -0.49 -8.95
N ASP A 821 18.14 -1.81 -8.80
CA ASP A 821 17.23 -2.80 -9.40
C ASP A 821 16.00 -3.11 -8.51
N LEU A 822 15.96 -2.59 -7.29
CA LEU A 822 14.71 -2.60 -6.52
C LEU A 822 13.75 -1.58 -7.14
N PRO A 823 12.57 -2.00 -7.62
CA PRO A 823 11.59 -1.08 -8.16
C PRO A 823 11.20 0.00 -7.15
N ARG A 824 10.72 1.16 -7.64
CA ARG A 824 10.30 2.27 -6.78
C ARG A 824 8.95 2.01 -6.11
N VAL A 825 8.92 1.07 -5.20
CA VAL A 825 7.76 0.53 -4.50
C VAL A 825 7.82 0.88 -3.00
N PRO A 826 6.70 1.02 -2.29
CA PRO A 826 6.72 1.18 -0.85
C PRO A 826 7.39 0.00 -0.17
N VAL A 827 8.38 0.28 0.65
CA VAL A 827 9.01 -0.69 1.54
C VAL A 827 8.38 -0.53 2.92
N HIS A 828 7.59 -1.50 3.33
CA HIS A 828 6.78 -1.44 4.56
C HIS A 828 7.45 -2.04 5.78
N ASP A 829 8.31 -3.04 5.57
CA ASP A 829 9.00 -3.69 6.68
C ASP A 829 10.37 -4.23 6.25
N LEU A 830 11.30 -4.32 7.20
CA LEU A 830 12.69 -4.70 6.99
C LEU A 830 13.15 -5.61 8.13
N VAL A 831 13.70 -6.77 7.81
CA VAL A 831 14.28 -7.69 8.79
C VAL A 831 15.63 -8.20 8.29
N ILE A 832 16.67 -8.12 9.10
CA ILE A 832 17.96 -8.74 8.81
C ILE A 832 17.96 -10.15 9.41
N GLN A 833 18.21 -11.15 8.58
CA GLN A 833 18.50 -12.50 9.06
C GLN A 833 19.99 -12.57 9.42
N GLU A 834 20.26 -12.63 10.71
CA GLU A 834 21.59 -12.37 11.28
C GLU A 834 22.64 -13.44 10.90
N ARG A 835 22.25 -14.73 10.87
CA ARG A 835 23.18 -15.81 10.54
C ARG A 835 23.65 -15.77 9.09
N GLU A 836 22.76 -15.44 8.16
CA GLU A 836 23.06 -15.40 6.73
C GLU A 836 23.46 -14.00 6.25
N ASN A 837 23.33 -12.98 7.11
CA ASN A 837 23.55 -11.57 6.75
C ASN A 837 22.72 -11.14 5.52
N GLU A 838 21.45 -11.52 5.49
CA GLU A 838 20.52 -11.16 4.42
C GLU A 838 19.47 -10.19 4.91
N LEU A 839 19.28 -9.08 4.19
CA LEU A 839 18.20 -8.13 4.44
C LEU A 839 16.96 -8.57 3.68
N VAL A 840 15.93 -8.97 4.40
CA VAL A 840 14.59 -9.27 3.86
C VAL A 840 13.77 -8.00 3.79
N ILE A 841 13.24 -7.69 2.60
CA ILE A 841 12.59 -6.43 2.25
C ILE A 841 11.13 -6.74 1.92
N GLY A 842 10.21 -6.39 2.82
CA GLY A 842 8.77 -6.49 2.61
C GLY A 842 8.25 -5.27 1.86
N THR A 843 7.81 -5.47 0.60
CA THR A 843 7.29 -4.37 -0.22
C THR A 843 5.77 -4.43 -0.35
N HIS A 844 5.16 -3.26 -0.48
CA HIS A 844 3.71 -3.15 -0.68
C HIS A 844 3.37 -2.97 -2.17
N GLY A 845 3.59 -4.05 -2.96
CA GLY A 845 3.30 -4.05 -4.39
C GLY A 845 4.29 -4.79 -5.28
N ARG A 846 5.43 -5.26 -4.74
CA ARG A 846 6.43 -6.06 -5.46
C ARG A 846 6.89 -7.27 -4.65
N SER A 847 6.02 -7.79 -3.80
CA SER A 847 6.29 -8.96 -2.96
C SER A 847 7.53 -8.79 -2.07
N ILE A 848 8.28 -9.84 -1.82
CA ILE A 848 9.45 -9.83 -0.95
C ILE A 848 10.73 -9.92 -1.77
N TRP A 849 11.74 -9.15 -1.36
CA TRP A 849 13.09 -9.16 -1.90
C TRP A 849 14.10 -9.50 -0.81
N VAL A 850 15.23 -10.04 -1.21
CA VAL A 850 16.36 -10.33 -0.31
C VAL A 850 17.62 -9.72 -0.89
N LEU A 851 18.34 -8.95 -0.06
CA LEU A 851 19.61 -8.33 -0.38
C LEU A 851 20.72 -9.01 0.44
N ASP A 852 21.72 -9.60 -0.23
CA ASP A 852 22.88 -10.21 0.43
C ASP A 852 23.80 -9.12 0.96
N LEU A 853 24.00 -9.08 2.28
CA LEU A 853 24.86 -8.12 2.97
C LEU A 853 26.27 -8.66 3.27
N ASN A 854 26.55 -9.95 3.04
CA ASN A 854 27.83 -10.57 3.39
C ASN A 854 29.03 -9.80 2.82
N PRO A 855 29.06 -9.43 1.52
CA PRO A 855 30.21 -8.71 0.97
C PRO A 855 30.42 -7.35 1.65
N LEU A 856 29.34 -6.70 2.03
CA LEU A 856 29.38 -5.40 2.72
C LEU A 856 29.90 -5.54 4.15
N ILE A 857 29.35 -6.47 4.93
CA ILE A 857 29.69 -6.65 6.34
C ILE A 857 31.15 -7.10 6.48
N GLU A 858 31.59 -8.07 5.67
CA GLU A 858 32.98 -8.54 5.65
C GLU A 858 33.95 -7.39 5.30
N GLY A 859 33.62 -6.61 4.27
CA GLY A 859 34.46 -5.49 3.85
C GLY A 859 34.54 -4.35 4.87
N LEU A 860 33.46 -4.11 5.64
CA LEU A 860 33.43 -3.08 6.67
C LEU A 860 34.16 -3.52 7.94
N THR A 861 34.02 -4.79 8.37
CA THR A 861 34.70 -5.31 9.56
C THR A 861 36.21 -5.41 9.39
N GLU A 862 36.70 -5.74 8.19
CA GLU A 862 38.12 -5.77 7.87
C GLU A 862 38.78 -4.38 7.81
N ALA A 863 38.03 -3.35 7.42
CA ALA A 863 38.58 -2.03 7.13
C ALA A 863 38.75 -1.12 8.35
N GLU A 864 38.24 -1.46 9.55
CA GLU A 864 38.08 -0.53 10.69
C GLU A 864 37.47 0.83 10.25
N ALA A 865 36.64 0.80 9.17
CA ALA A 865 36.18 2.01 8.47
C ALA A 865 34.91 2.55 9.12
N THR A 866 35.05 3.61 9.87
CA THR A 866 33.92 4.38 10.44
C THR A 866 33.31 5.37 9.46
N ALA A 867 33.76 5.43 8.20
CA ALA A 867 33.24 6.35 7.18
C ALA A 867 33.35 5.76 5.77
N PRO A 868 32.32 5.92 4.91
CA PRO A 868 32.31 5.43 3.53
C PRO A 868 33.47 5.95 2.66
N GLU A 869 34.03 7.09 3.04
CA GLU A 869 35.17 7.72 2.35
C GLU A 869 36.50 6.96 2.56
N ALA A 870 36.55 6.10 3.59
CA ALA A 870 37.75 5.32 3.93
C ALA A 870 37.80 3.93 3.27
N LEU A 871 36.72 3.51 2.59
CA LEU A 871 36.69 2.22 1.89
C LEU A 871 37.66 2.25 0.71
N LEU A 872 38.62 1.33 0.75
CA LEU A 872 39.63 1.14 -0.28
C LEU A 872 39.15 0.10 -1.32
N LEU A 873 39.88 0.00 -2.43
CA LEU A 873 39.68 -1.09 -3.38
C LEU A 873 39.80 -2.42 -2.66
N SER A 874 38.73 -3.20 -2.69
CA SER A 874 38.72 -4.57 -2.14
C SER A 874 38.05 -5.53 -3.14
N MET A 875 38.31 -6.82 -3.02
CA MET A 875 37.67 -7.87 -3.80
C MET A 875 37.69 -9.16 -3.02
N GLU A 876 36.61 -9.89 -3.17
CA GLU A 876 36.53 -11.25 -2.65
C GLU A 876 37.23 -12.25 -3.55
N THR A 877 37.55 -13.42 -2.99
CA THR A 877 38.02 -14.52 -3.80
C THR A 877 36.84 -15.17 -4.49
N PRO A 878 36.73 -15.12 -5.84
CA PRO A 878 35.59 -15.73 -6.51
C PRO A 878 35.67 -17.28 -6.35
N GLU A 879 34.51 -17.93 -6.49
CA GLU A 879 34.46 -19.38 -6.53
C GLU A 879 35.39 -19.97 -7.61
N ASP A 880 35.97 -21.11 -7.32
CA ASP A 880 36.75 -21.86 -8.29
C ASP A 880 35.88 -22.28 -9.46
N LEU A 881 36.38 -22.06 -10.67
CA LEU A 881 35.63 -22.36 -11.88
C LEU A 881 35.90 -23.82 -12.33
N THR A 882 34.82 -24.61 -12.37
CA THR A 882 34.91 -25.99 -12.89
C THR A 882 35.16 -25.99 -14.41
N TRP A 883 36.29 -26.53 -14.82
CA TRP A 883 36.63 -26.65 -16.23
C TRP A 883 35.76 -27.71 -16.92
N ARG A 884 35.30 -27.37 -18.14
CA ARG A 884 34.53 -28.29 -18.99
C ARG A 884 35.12 -28.34 -20.38
N GLU A 885 35.22 -29.53 -20.95
CA GLU A 885 35.56 -29.69 -22.36
C GLU A 885 34.50 -29.00 -23.25
N GLY A 886 34.92 -28.26 -24.26
CA GLY A 886 34.03 -27.57 -25.18
C GLY A 886 33.77 -26.11 -24.85
N TRP A 887 34.50 -25.50 -23.92
CA TRP A 887 34.46 -24.06 -23.71
C TRP A 887 34.71 -23.29 -25.02
N GLY A 888 33.75 -22.44 -25.44
CA GLY A 888 33.76 -21.71 -26.69
C GLY A 888 33.16 -22.49 -27.89
N GLU A 889 32.81 -23.74 -27.69
CA GLU A 889 32.14 -24.54 -28.70
C GLU A 889 30.60 -24.46 -28.57
N ARG A 890 29.90 -24.70 -29.67
CA ARG A 890 28.44 -24.80 -29.66
C ARG A 890 28.04 -26.25 -29.37
N GLY A 891 27.24 -26.47 -28.30
CA GLY A 891 26.70 -27.78 -27.98
C GLY A 891 25.78 -28.35 -29.07
N TYR A 892 25.04 -27.43 -29.75
CA TYR A 892 24.22 -27.70 -30.91
C TYR A 892 24.51 -26.67 -32.01
N GLY A 893 24.36 -27.05 -33.28
CA GLY A 893 24.68 -26.19 -34.42
C GLY A 893 24.00 -24.82 -34.46
N TRP A 894 22.89 -24.64 -33.71
CA TRP A 894 22.13 -23.39 -33.59
C TRP A 894 22.26 -22.70 -32.22
N GLY A 895 22.94 -23.32 -31.26
CA GLY A 895 23.18 -22.74 -29.93
C GLY A 895 24.27 -21.69 -29.94
N GLU A 896 24.27 -20.79 -28.94
CA GLU A 896 25.41 -19.90 -28.66
C GLU A 896 26.60 -20.72 -28.12
N PRO A 897 27.85 -20.31 -28.40
CA PRO A 897 29.03 -20.92 -27.83
C PRO A 897 28.99 -20.84 -26.29
N TRP A 898 29.20 -21.95 -25.63
CA TRP A 898 29.22 -21.95 -24.16
C TRP A 898 30.48 -21.19 -23.65
N THR A 899 30.22 -20.10 -22.94
CA THR A 899 31.25 -19.17 -22.47
C THR A 899 31.33 -19.23 -20.95
N PRO A 900 32.47 -19.70 -20.36
CA PRO A 900 32.63 -19.67 -18.91
C PRO A 900 32.64 -18.23 -18.39
N LYS A 901 31.95 -18.00 -17.27
CA LYS A 901 31.91 -16.71 -16.60
C LYS A 901 32.36 -16.86 -15.14
N VAL A 902 33.18 -15.94 -14.70
CA VAL A 902 33.57 -15.77 -13.29
C VAL A 902 32.89 -14.49 -12.81
N GLN A 903 32.31 -14.55 -11.65
CA GLN A 903 31.78 -13.41 -10.93
C GLN A 903 32.74 -13.00 -9.85
N LEU A 904 33.15 -11.76 -9.82
CA LEU A 904 34.10 -11.21 -8.85
C LEU A 904 33.43 -10.05 -8.10
N PRO A 905 32.95 -10.26 -6.88
CA PRO A 905 32.53 -9.17 -6.04
C PRO A 905 33.71 -8.28 -5.67
N ALA A 906 33.58 -6.98 -5.88
CA ALA A 906 34.65 -6.02 -5.61
C ALA A 906 34.09 -4.65 -5.21
N PHE A 907 34.71 -4.01 -4.22
CA PHE A 907 34.40 -2.63 -3.87
C PHE A 907 35.25 -1.68 -4.70
N ILE A 908 34.59 -0.81 -5.46
CA ILE A 908 35.20 0.21 -6.32
C ILE A 908 35.21 1.56 -5.55
N PRO A 909 36.40 2.07 -5.16
CA PRO A 909 36.49 3.25 -4.28
C PRO A 909 36.12 4.57 -4.96
N SER A 910 36.22 4.64 -6.29
CA SER A 910 35.95 5.86 -7.06
C SER A 910 35.44 5.55 -8.46
N HIS A 911 34.56 6.38 -8.99
CA HIS A 911 34.12 6.25 -10.38
C HIS A 911 35.30 6.29 -11.34
N GLY A 912 35.36 5.32 -12.27
CA GLY A 912 36.46 5.23 -13.23
C GLY A 912 36.53 3.95 -14.03
N ASP A 913 37.62 3.76 -14.73
CA ASP A 913 37.93 2.55 -15.50
C ASP A 913 38.82 1.64 -14.67
N TYR A 914 38.48 0.35 -14.66
CA TYR A 914 39.21 -0.68 -13.90
C TYR A 914 39.55 -1.87 -14.80
N THR A 915 40.62 -2.58 -14.42
CA THR A 915 41.12 -3.72 -15.18
C THR A 915 41.29 -4.93 -14.26
N ILE A 916 40.76 -6.07 -14.66
CA ILE A 916 41.07 -7.39 -14.09
C ILE A 916 42.17 -8.01 -14.95
N GLN A 917 43.23 -8.54 -14.28
CA GLN A 917 44.29 -9.31 -14.89
C GLN A 917 44.33 -10.73 -14.29
N LEU A 918 44.41 -11.73 -15.15
CA LEU A 918 44.66 -13.13 -14.77
C LEU A 918 46.14 -13.46 -15.00
N MET A 919 46.80 -13.92 -13.96
CA MET A 919 48.23 -14.12 -13.96
C MET A 919 48.62 -15.54 -13.56
N ASP A 920 49.73 -16.03 -14.08
CA ASP A 920 50.35 -17.29 -13.61
C ASP A 920 51.19 -17.06 -12.34
N SER A 921 51.77 -18.13 -11.78
CA SER A 921 52.63 -18.08 -10.60
C SER A 921 53.92 -17.27 -10.79
N ALA A 922 54.30 -16.92 -12.04
CA ALA A 922 55.40 -16.06 -12.37
C ALA A 922 54.98 -14.61 -12.58
N GLN A 923 53.69 -14.24 -12.27
CA GLN A 923 53.12 -12.91 -12.47
C GLN A 923 52.99 -12.49 -13.96
N THR A 924 53.00 -13.45 -14.88
CA THR A 924 52.78 -13.20 -16.30
C THR A 924 51.27 -13.05 -16.56
N VAL A 925 50.84 -11.93 -17.17
CA VAL A 925 49.45 -11.72 -17.52
C VAL A 925 49.04 -12.66 -18.66
N LEU A 926 48.13 -13.59 -18.38
CA LEU A 926 47.61 -14.58 -19.31
C LEU A 926 46.26 -14.17 -19.91
N GLY A 927 45.48 -13.40 -19.16
CA GLY A 927 44.18 -12.86 -19.56
C GLY A 927 43.95 -11.48 -18.99
N GLN A 928 43.09 -10.69 -19.63
CA GLN A 928 42.72 -9.34 -19.16
C GLN A 928 41.31 -8.96 -19.59
N LYS A 929 40.59 -8.24 -18.72
CA LYS A 929 39.31 -7.63 -19.01
C LYS A 929 39.26 -6.23 -18.46
N ASP A 930 38.92 -5.27 -19.33
CA ASP A 930 38.69 -3.88 -18.95
C ASP A 930 37.20 -3.61 -18.71
N PHE A 931 36.91 -2.86 -17.66
CA PHE A 931 35.60 -2.34 -17.29
C PHE A 931 35.65 -0.84 -17.40
N LYS A 932 34.64 -0.27 -18.03
CA LYS A 932 34.55 1.18 -18.29
C LYS A 932 33.49 1.83 -17.44
N GLY A 933 33.84 2.96 -16.83
CA GLY A 933 32.90 3.80 -16.13
C GLY A 933 32.24 3.15 -14.92
N LEU A 934 32.92 2.27 -14.19
CA LEU A 934 32.39 1.68 -12.96
C LEU A 934 32.09 2.78 -11.95
N HIS A 935 30.96 2.68 -11.29
CA HIS A 935 30.58 3.59 -10.22
C HIS A 935 31.25 3.18 -8.90
N ARG A 936 31.33 4.11 -7.94
CA ARG A 936 31.76 3.80 -6.58
C ARG A 936 30.77 2.82 -5.93
N GLY A 937 31.27 1.88 -5.16
CA GLY A 937 30.48 0.89 -4.40
C GLY A 937 30.83 -0.54 -4.76
N TRP A 938 30.11 -1.48 -4.17
CA TRP A 938 30.21 -2.89 -4.50
C TRP A 938 29.73 -3.15 -5.92
N GLN A 939 30.48 -3.95 -6.67
CA GLN A 939 30.25 -4.32 -8.06
C GLN A 939 30.51 -5.81 -8.25
N ASN A 940 29.61 -6.52 -8.91
CA ASN A 940 29.86 -7.89 -9.32
C ASN A 940 30.47 -7.90 -10.74
N LEU A 941 31.76 -8.02 -10.82
CA LEU A 941 32.50 -7.91 -12.08
C LEU A 941 32.52 -9.24 -12.82
N SER A 942 31.70 -9.35 -13.87
CA SER A 942 31.63 -10.55 -14.69
C SER A 942 32.66 -10.57 -15.81
N PHE A 943 33.47 -11.61 -15.88
CA PHE A 943 34.46 -11.80 -16.94
C PHE A 943 34.62 -13.27 -17.33
N SER A 944 35.24 -13.51 -18.49
CA SER A 944 35.61 -14.84 -18.95
C SER A 944 37.14 -15.04 -18.90
N PRO A 945 37.65 -16.20 -18.49
CA PRO A 945 39.08 -16.49 -18.40
C PRO A 945 39.69 -16.77 -19.79
N LYS A 946 39.57 -15.76 -20.71
CA LYS A 946 40.15 -15.85 -22.06
C LYS A 946 41.63 -15.55 -22.05
N LYS A 947 42.41 -16.27 -22.86
CA LYS A 947 43.86 -16.00 -23.08
C LYS A 947 44.05 -14.68 -23.86
N THR A 948 45.00 -13.86 -23.48
CA THR A 948 45.38 -12.63 -24.22
C THR A 948 46.09 -12.92 -25.50
N SER A 949 46.72 -14.10 -25.60
CA SER A 949 47.50 -14.55 -26.80
C SER A 949 46.91 -15.88 -27.29
N GLY A 950 46.35 -15.88 -28.50
CA GLY A 950 45.76 -17.05 -29.14
C GLY A 950 44.23 -17.14 -28.91
N ASP A 951 43.60 -18.16 -29.51
CA ASP A 951 42.19 -18.46 -29.33
C ASP A 951 42.02 -19.42 -28.14
N GLY A 952 41.02 -19.19 -27.29
CA GLY A 952 40.59 -20.12 -26.23
C GLY A 952 40.67 -19.56 -24.82
N TYR A 953 40.41 -20.43 -23.87
CA TYR A 953 40.33 -20.15 -22.44
C TYR A 953 41.52 -20.72 -21.69
N LEU A 954 41.74 -20.26 -20.45
CA LEU A 954 42.74 -20.83 -19.55
C LEU A 954 42.38 -22.27 -19.22
N GLU A 955 43.39 -23.09 -18.98
CA GLU A 955 43.31 -24.52 -18.65
C GLU A 955 43.19 -24.69 -17.12
N PRO A 956 42.84 -25.88 -16.60
CA PRO A 956 42.87 -26.15 -15.17
C PRO A 956 44.21 -25.78 -14.53
N GLY A 957 44.16 -25.10 -13.38
CA GLY A 957 45.36 -24.62 -12.70
C GLY A 957 45.08 -23.51 -11.70
N ALA A 958 46.09 -23.19 -10.90
CA ALA A 958 46.04 -22.07 -9.97
C ALA A 958 46.48 -20.75 -10.62
N TYR A 959 45.74 -19.69 -10.41
CA TYR A 959 45.98 -18.35 -10.99
C TYR A 959 45.91 -17.28 -9.90
N THR A 960 46.41 -16.12 -10.24
CA THR A 960 46.22 -14.89 -9.45
C THR A 960 45.32 -13.92 -10.24
N LEU A 961 44.26 -13.46 -9.61
CA LEU A 961 43.43 -12.35 -10.12
C LEU A 961 43.95 -11.04 -9.54
N GLY A 962 44.21 -10.08 -10.39
CA GLY A 962 44.61 -8.73 -9.98
C GLY A 962 43.60 -7.70 -10.45
N LEU A 963 43.02 -6.90 -9.55
CA LEU A 963 42.13 -5.77 -9.84
C LEU A 963 42.86 -4.46 -9.58
N MET A 964 42.73 -3.50 -10.48
CA MET A 964 43.35 -2.16 -10.35
C MET A 964 42.61 -1.12 -11.18
N SER A 965 42.71 0.16 -10.82
CA SER A 965 42.25 1.24 -11.69
C SER A 965 43.11 1.32 -12.97
N SER A 966 42.47 1.61 -14.11
CA SER A 966 43.18 1.64 -15.40
C SER A 966 44.18 2.80 -15.50
N ASP A 967 44.08 3.84 -14.68
CA ASP A 967 45.00 4.96 -14.56
C ASP A 967 46.14 4.73 -13.56
N GLY A 968 46.09 3.59 -12.84
CA GLY A 968 47.08 3.22 -11.82
C GLY A 968 46.97 4.02 -10.52
N SER A 969 45.89 4.76 -10.31
CA SER A 969 45.68 5.58 -9.08
C SER A 969 45.42 4.71 -7.86
N THR A 970 44.86 3.52 -8.04
CA THR A 970 44.73 2.51 -7.00
C THR A 970 45.85 1.45 -7.15
N GLY A 971 46.38 0.96 -6.03
CA GLY A 971 47.28 -0.20 -6.06
C GLY A 971 46.59 -1.42 -6.66
N ARG A 972 47.38 -2.38 -7.18
CA ARG A 972 46.82 -3.63 -7.65
C ARG A 972 46.53 -4.54 -6.45
N LEU A 973 45.25 -4.92 -6.30
CA LEU A 973 44.82 -5.91 -5.34
C LEU A 973 44.87 -7.30 -5.98
N GLU A 974 45.34 -8.33 -5.27
CA GLU A 974 45.55 -9.68 -5.80
C GLU A 974 44.91 -10.72 -4.88
N VAL A 975 44.16 -11.67 -5.48
CA VAL A 975 43.62 -12.86 -4.80
C VAL A 975 44.02 -14.13 -5.57
N SER A 976 44.20 -15.23 -4.86
CA SER A 976 44.41 -16.55 -5.46
C SER A 976 43.08 -17.11 -5.95
N TRP A 977 43.07 -17.75 -7.12
CA TRP A 977 41.90 -18.34 -7.72
C TRP A 977 42.27 -19.55 -8.58
N SER A 978 41.36 -20.50 -8.78
CA SER A 978 41.63 -21.73 -9.50
C SER A 978 40.60 -22.04 -10.58
N ILE A 979 41.07 -22.71 -11.64
CA ILE A 979 40.19 -23.48 -12.53
C ILE A 979 40.45 -24.96 -12.17
N VAL A 980 39.40 -25.65 -11.69
CA VAL A 980 39.47 -27.04 -11.25
C VAL A 980 38.92 -27.97 -12.32
N GLU A 981 39.45 -29.21 -12.42
CA GLU A 981 38.85 -30.23 -13.28
C GLU A 981 37.53 -30.70 -12.67
N GLU A 982 36.56 -31.05 -13.51
CA GLU A 982 35.31 -31.70 -13.08
C GLU A 982 35.70 -33.04 -12.42
N GLU A 983 35.34 -33.24 -11.15
CA GLU A 983 35.51 -34.54 -10.48
C GLU A 983 34.52 -35.53 -11.12
N ASP A 984 35.05 -36.71 -11.61
CA ASP A 984 34.32 -37.80 -12.26
C ASP A 984 33.25 -38.48 -11.33
#